data_74e33f254d2819eeab5fb62b2c9162da
#
_entry.id   74e33f254d2819eeab5fb62b2c9162da
#
_cell.length_a   1.000
_cell.length_b   1.000
_cell.length_c   1.000
_cell.angle_alpha   90.00
_cell.angle_beta   90.00
_cell.angle_gamma   90.00
#
_symmetry.space_group_name_H-M   'P 1'
#
loop_
_entity.id
_entity.type
_entity.pdbx_description
1 polymer ?
#
loop_
_entity_poly.entity_id
_entity_poly.type
_entity_poly.pdbx_seq_one_letter_code
_entity_poly.pdbx_strand_id
1 'polypeptide(L)'
;MTHQNALSLVALAVAAGLSSQVFAATQKADEVVVVSGSRMEQKLEDVSGPISVITAKQIEEQVVTDAADLFRYEPGVAVLGGQGDAQTFIIRGMGENRVKVVRDGVRQNDAYSKGGVGQSYFDTDMIKQVEVAKGPASAAYGSDALGGVIAITTKDASDFLKGKDSYLDVTSGYASSSHQKMAGFTGALRTGDVENLLRYTWRDGGVTQNYDSTKTDFDIGTHALLLKSKWNLSDEQFLKLTVDYLTDGEEPDAVKLNKVGTGTARVFEQPITDKQTDNLSLVLDHGIALNQGWADRMDTKVYFGRTKQTLDQYASSKYPVNPRNPYVTKNSLDHNVFEQKNLGAQLQFHKAVANHRLAWGAEYEHTDNERSRYKGPTKPNDFVGYNELSFPATTSERGALWAFDEMKFGERWVLTPGARYDYYRMTPDNDPAYTGDQLHKFSEGEISPKLGLVFKAHEAANLFAQYSHGFKAPMYDSAFSTLNHQAYGYRIEPNPNLNPESSDGIDLGVRGSHNGFSYEVASFYNKFDDFISRVAVGKEGGTSVYQYQNLSKVTTKGIEAKADYWFNDIVNIWGNLAYIDGKDGNGIYINELSPLSGSVGVRLEQEKWNFNTALRFADDMGKVGKDANGKEYEKAAGWGVVDMYAQFNPMQDLQLNVGLFNLFDKEYTRYERIAGRDAGSDNSLMTEPGRNLSARVKYVF
;
A
#
# COMPACT_ATOMS: atom_id res chain seq x y z
N MET A 1 -5.66 -30.20 -21.90
CA MET A 1 -4.35 -30.20 -22.54
C MET A 1 -3.39 -29.46 -21.61
N THR A 2 -2.53 -30.09 -21.11
CA THR A 2 -1.80 -30.31 -19.89
C THR A 2 -0.69 -29.27 -19.61
N HIS A 3 -0.52 -28.93 -18.35
CA HIS A 3 0.48 -28.03 -17.75
C HIS A 3 1.95 -28.16 -18.19
N GLN A 4 2.30 -29.21 -18.93
CA GLN A 4 3.66 -29.41 -19.44
C GLN A 4 4.07 -28.49 -20.61
N ASN A 5 3.11 -27.88 -21.33
CA ASN A 5 3.45 -27.10 -22.52
C ASN A 5 3.80 -25.62 -22.23
N ALA A 6 3.36 -25.05 -21.11
CA ALA A 6 3.68 -23.67 -20.76
C ALA A 6 5.11 -23.54 -20.18
N LEU A 7 5.52 -24.51 -19.35
CA LEU A 7 6.88 -24.56 -18.81
C LEU A 7 7.94 -24.84 -19.88
N SER A 8 7.59 -25.59 -20.94
CA SER A 8 8.47 -25.86 -22.07
C SER A 8 8.77 -24.64 -22.94
N LEU A 9 7.81 -23.70 -23.08
CA LEU A 9 8.01 -22.49 -23.87
C LEU A 9 8.90 -21.46 -23.17
N VAL A 10 8.83 -21.35 -21.84
CA VAL A 10 9.72 -20.49 -21.04
C VAL A 10 11.13 -21.05 -20.99
N ALA A 11 11.29 -22.37 -20.88
CA ALA A 11 12.58 -23.02 -20.92
C ALA A 11 13.26 -22.94 -22.30
N LEU A 12 12.50 -22.98 -23.42
CA LEU A 12 13.03 -22.83 -24.77
C LEU A 12 13.48 -21.38 -25.06
N ALA A 13 12.79 -20.35 -24.50
CA ALA A 13 13.18 -18.96 -24.67
C ALA A 13 14.50 -18.63 -23.96
N VAL A 14 14.76 -19.26 -22.81
CA VAL A 14 16.00 -19.10 -22.06
C VAL A 14 17.17 -19.87 -22.71
N ALA A 15 16.93 -21.05 -23.32
CA ALA A 15 17.97 -21.87 -23.93
C ALA A 15 18.40 -21.40 -25.33
N ALA A 16 17.54 -20.67 -26.07
CA ALA A 16 17.88 -20.18 -27.41
C ALA A 16 18.74 -18.90 -27.42
N GLY A 17 18.92 -18.23 -26.27
CA GLY A 17 19.68 -16.97 -26.14
C GLY A 17 21.20 -17.13 -25.92
N LEU A 18 21.71 -18.34 -25.81
CA LEU A 18 23.10 -18.59 -25.39
C LEU A 18 24.16 -18.67 -26.50
N SER A 19 23.82 -18.35 -27.76
CA SER A 19 24.78 -18.37 -28.85
C SER A 19 24.68 -17.19 -29.81
N SER A 20 25.02 -15.97 -29.38
CA SER A 20 25.40 -14.91 -30.31
C SER A 20 26.36 -13.92 -29.65
N GLN A 21 27.32 -13.47 -30.40
CA GLN A 21 28.43 -12.62 -29.97
C GLN A 21 27.93 -11.31 -29.36
N VAL A 22 28.41 -11.04 -28.17
CA VAL A 22 28.10 -9.90 -27.34
C VAL A 22 28.75 -8.64 -27.92
N PHE A 23 27.95 -7.69 -28.39
CA PHE A 23 28.34 -6.30 -28.41
C PHE A 23 27.98 -5.72 -27.03
N ALA A 24 28.99 -5.34 -26.28
CA ALA A 24 28.82 -4.78 -24.97
C ALA A 24 28.24 -3.36 -25.05
N ALA A 25 26.93 -3.24 -24.89
CA ALA A 25 26.30 -1.97 -24.57
C ALA A 25 26.38 -1.76 -23.06
N THR A 26 27.28 -0.87 -22.63
CA THR A 26 27.36 -0.45 -21.24
C THR A 26 26.37 0.69 -21.00
N GLN A 27 25.07 0.42 -20.94
CA GLN A 27 24.20 1.32 -20.23
C GLN A 27 24.46 1.12 -18.74
N LYS A 28 25.03 2.16 -18.08
CA LYS A 28 25.10 2.24 -16.63
C LYS A 28 23.65 2.17 -16.15
N ALA A 29 23.26 1.09 -15.49
CA ALA A 29 22.07 1.10 -14.66
C ALA A 29 22.21 2.27 -13.68
N ASP A 30 21.24 3.17 -13.64
CA ASP A 30 21.21 4.23 -12.66
C ASP A 30 21.37 3.56 -11.29
N GLU A 31 22.31 4.07 -10.49
CA GLU A 31 22.64 3.49 -9.20
C GLU A 31 21.43 3.67 -8.26
N VAL A 32 20.64 2.62 -8.10
CA VAL A 32 19.43 2.66 -7.27
C VAL A 32 19.86 2.67 -5.81
N VAL A 33 19.55 3.76 -5.12
CA VAL A 33 19.76 3.92 -3.68
C VAL A 33 18.46 3.71 -2.94
N VAL A 34 18.49 2.92 -1.89
CA VAL A 34 17.35 2.59 -1.04
C VAL A 34 17.65 2.87 0.43
N VAL A 35 16.61 3.19 1.18
CA VAL A 35 16.69 3.51 2.62
C VAL A 35 15.91 2.51 3.47
N SER A 36 14.91 1.84 2.87
CA SER A 36 13.97 1.00 3.60
C SER A 36 14.58 -0.22 4.30
N GLY A 37 15.80 -0.61 3.92
CA GLY A 37 16.47 -1.76 4.54
C GLY A 37 17.01 -1.52 5.95
N SER A 38 17.60 -0.36 6.22
CA SER A 38 18.38 -0.09 7.45
C SER A 38 18.36 1.37 7.91
N ARG A 39 17.46 2.20 7.39
CA ARG A 39 17.45 3.67 7.60
C ARG A 39 18.75 4.39 7.17
N MET A 40 19.57 3.71 6.40
CA MET A 40 20.77 4.28 5.78
C MET A 40 20.62 4.20 4.26
N GLU A 41 21.11 5.19 3.56
CA GLU A 41 21.23 5.12 2.09
C GLU A 41 22.16 3.96 1.74
N GLN A 42 21.67 2.96 1.03
CA GLN A 42 22.43 1.80 0.59
C GLN A 42 22.27 1.61 -0.91
N LYS A 43 23.31 1.14 -1.59
CA LYS A 43 23.17 0.63 -2.94
C LYS A 43 22.37 -0.66 -2.88
N LEU A 44 21.47 -0.87 -3.84
CA LEU A 44 20.61 -2.06 -3.85
C LEU A 44 21.44 -3.37 -3.80
N GLU A 45 22.64 -3.38 -4.34
CA GLU A 45 23.54 -4.54 -4.31
C GLU A 45 24.06 -4.91 -2.91
N ASP A 46 24.14 -3.95 -1.98
CA ASP A 46 24.61 -4.12 -0.60
C ASP A 46 23.45 -4.44 0.38
N VAL A 47 22.21 -4.42 -0.09
CA VAL A 47 21.03 -4.72 0.76
C VAL A 47 20.87 -6.22 0.95
N SER A 48 20.65 -6.64 2.19
CA SER A 48 20.59 -8.08 2.57
C SER A 48 19.23 -8.74 2.38
N GLY A 49 18.21 -8.01 1.94
CA GLY A 49 16.85 -8.53 1.74
C GLY A 49 16.25 -8.14 0.39
N PRO A 50 15.11 -8.72 -0.01
CA PRO A 50 14.42 -8.35 -1.23
C PRO A 50 13.75 -6.98 -1.07
N ILE A 51 14.15 -6.03 -1.90
CA ILE A 51 13.55 -4.70 -2.02
C ILE A 51 13.20 -4.45 -3.48
N SER A 52 11.96 -4.06 -3.73
CA SER A 52 11.55 -3.58 -5.04
C SER A 52 11.51 -2.05 -5.03
N VAL A 53 11.91 -1.45 -6.14
CA VAL A 53 11.90 0.01 -6.33
C VAL A 53 11.13 0.35 -7.58
N ILE A 54 10.14 1.25 -7.43
CA ILE A 54 9.36 1.81 -8.53
C ILE A 54 9.74 3.28 -8.64
N THR A 55 10.33 3.67 -9.76
CA THR A 55 10.84 5.02 -9.99
C THR A 55 9.80 5.94 -10.61
N ALA A 56 10.00 7.28 -10.48
CA ALA A 56 9.16 8.27 -11.17
C ALA A 56 9.08 8.03 -12.68
N LYS A 57 10.19 7.61 -13.33
CA LYS A 57 10.22 7.26 -14.76
C LYS A 57 9.22 6.14 -15.06
N GLN A 58 9.24 5.05 -14.30
CA GLN A 58 8.30 3.94 -14.47
C GLN A 58 6.85 4.35 -14.23
N ILE A 59 6.58 5.18 -13.22
CA ILE A 59 5.25 5.71 -12.92
C ILE A 59 4.71 6.53 -14.12
N GLU A 60 5.53 7.39 -14.71
CA GLU A 60 5.16 8.20 -15.87
C GLU A 60 4.97 7.33 -17.14
N GLU A 61 5.90 6.41 -17.44
CA GLU A 61 5.84 5.52 -18.61
C GLU A 61 4.63 4.58 -18.57
N GLN A 62 4.31 4.02 -17.40
CA GLN A 62 3.17 3.10 -17.21
C GLN A 62 1.82 3.82 -17.11
N VAL A 63 1.80 5.14 -17.21
CA VAL A 63 0.61 6.00 -17.08
C VAL A 63 -0.20 5.64 -15.83
N VAL A 64 0.47 5.56 -14.70
CA VAL A 64 -0.12 5.22 -13.41
C VAL A 64 -1.13 6.29 -13.01
N THR A 65 -2.34 5.88 -12.63
CA THR A 65 -3.45 6.77 -12.27
C THR A 65 -3.89 6.63 -10.82
N ASP A 66 -3.67 5.47 -10.21
CA ASP A 66 -4.00 5.18 -8.81
C ASP A 66 -2.95 4.27 -8.14
N ALA A 67 -3.14 3.94 -6.85
CA ALA A 67 -2.21 3.09 -6.12
C ALA A 67 -2.17 1.64 -6.63
N ALA A 68 -3.25 1.11 -7.20
CA ALA A 68 -3.27 -0.24 -7.76
C ALA A 68 -2.40 -0.35 -9.02
N ASP A 69 -2.36 0.72 -9.80
CA ASP A 69 -1.52 0.81 -10.99
C ASP A 69 -0.02 0.80 -10.67
N LEU A 70 0.40 1.38 -9.51
CA LEU A 70 1.79 1.38 -9.07
C LEU A 70 2.37 -0.02 -9.00
N PHE A 71 1.58 -0.99 -8.54
CA PHE A 71 2.04 -2.37 -8.32
C PHE A 71 1.57 -3.35 -9.39
N ARG A 72 1.07 -2.84 -10.53
CA ARG A 72 0.55 -3.66 -11.64
C ARG A 72 1.51 -4.73 -12.12
N TYR A 73 2.81 -4.44 -12.10
CA TYR A 73 3.88 -5.34 -12.54
C TYR A 73 4.80 -5.79 -11.38
N GLU A 74 4.33 -5.70 -10.13
CA GLU A 74 5.08 -6.12 -8.96
C GLU A 74 4.43 -7.37 -8.32
N PRO A 75 4.89 -8.59 -8.64
CA PRO A 75 4.32 -9.81 -8.11
C PRO A 75 4.58 -9.94 -6.61
N GLY A 76 3.64 -10.58 -5.90
CA GLY A 76 3.69 -10.72 -4.44
C GLY A 76 3.25 -9.46 -3.68
N VAL A 77 2.87 -8.39 -4.41
CA VAL A 77 2.23 -7.18 -3.87
C VAL A 77 0.88 -7.01 -4.54
N ALA A 78 -0.16 -6.84 -3.76
CA ALA A 78 -1.50 -6.57 -4.26
C ALA A 78 -2.08 -5.32 -3.59
N VAL A 79 -2.95 -4.62 -4.32
CA VAL A 79 -3.77 -3.53 -3.78
C VAL A 79 -5.22 -3.96 -3.89
N LEU A 80 -5.91 -3.97 -2.76
CA LEU A 80 -7.35 -4.15 -2.70
C LEU A 80 -8.03 -2.81 -2.95
N GLY A 81 -9.14 -2.84 -3.69
CA GLY A 81 -9.83 -1.62 -4.10
C GLY A 81 -9.27 -1.01 -5.38
N GLY A 82 -10.05 -0.12 -5.97
CA GLY A 82 -9.70 0.76 -7.09
C GLY A 82 -10.10 2.19 -6.73
N GLN A 83 -10.16 3.08 -7.71
CA GLN A 83 -10.67 4.42 -7.45
C GLN A 83 -12.11 4.37 -6.93
N GLY A 84 -12.39 5.11 -5.85
CA GLY A 84 -13.65 5.09 -5.11
C GLY A 84 -13.71 4.06 -3.99
N ASP A 85 -12.85 3.06 -3.99
CA ASP A 85 -12.74 2.09 -2.90
C ASP A 85 -11.67 2.52 -1.86
N ALA A 86 -11.83 2.06 -0.61
CA ALA A 86 -10.77 2.18 0.39
C ALA A 86 -9.62 1.22 0.02
N GLN A 87 -8.52 1.78 -0.48
CA GLN A 87 -7.39 0.96 -0.94
C GLN A 87 -6.48 0.54 0.22
N THR A 88 -6.15 -0.74 0.29
CA THR A 88 -5.22 -1.33 1.24
C THR A 88 -4.21 -2.23 0.53
N PHE A 89 -3.08 -2.46 1.17
CA PHE A 89 -1.96 -3.18 0.57
C PHE A 89 -1.80 -4.58 1.17
N ILE A 90 -1.43 -5.54 0.32
CA ILE A 90 -1.08 -6.91 0.71
C ILE A 90 0.33 -7.19 0.21
N ILE A 91 1.20 -7.68 1.08
CA ILE A 91 2.54 -8.16 0.73
C ILE A 91 2.68 -9.60 1.22
N ARG A 92 3.00 -10.54 0.33
CA ARG A 92 3.22 -11.97 0.63
C ARG A 92 2.08 -12.60 1.43
N GLY A 93 0.83 -12.21 1.12
CA GLY A 93 -0.36 -12.69 1.81
C GLY A 93 -0.65 -12.03 3.16
N MET A 94 0.06 -10.97 3.51
CA MET A 94 -0.23 -10.17 4.71
C MET A 94 -0.85 -8.84 4.32
N GLY A 95 -2.09 -8.66 4.68
CA GLY A 95 -2.87 -7.43 4.47
C GLY A 95 -3.36 -6.82 5.79
N GLU A 96 -4.40 -5.99 5.74
CA GLU A 96 -5.04 -5.35 6.90
C GLU A 96 -4.01 -4.65 7.83
N ASN A 97 -3.65 -3.53 7.82
CA ASN A 97 -2.70 -2.85 8.76
C ASN A 97 -1.46 -3.68 9.20
N ARG A 98 -1.09 -4.76 8.45
CA ARG A 98 0.17 -5.52 8.63
C ARG A 98 1.23 -5.12 7.61
N VAL A 99 0.85 -4.25 6.68
CA VAL A 99 1.75 -3.55 5.77
C VAL A 99 1.79 -2.10 6.19
N LYS A 100 2.97 -1.62 6.57
CA LYS A 100 3.16 -0.23 6.96
C LYS A 100 3.37 0.65 5.75
N VAL A 101 2.61 1.74 5.66
CA VAL A 101 2.80 2.76 4.62
C VAL A 101 3.44 3.99 5.26
N VAL A 102 4.55 4.44 4.70
CA VAL A 102 5.24 5.66 5.10
C VAL A 102 5.44 6.58 3.89
N ARG A 103 5.28 7.89 4.08
CA ARG A 103 5.49 8.90 3.05
C ARG A 103 6.44 9.98 3.59
N ASP A 104 7.56 10.22 2.90
CA ASP A 104 8.65 11.08 3.36
C ASP A 104 9.11 10.77 4.80
N GLY A 105 9.08 9.47 5.17
CA GLY A 105 9.46 8.97 6.50
C GLY A 105 8.39 9.11 7.58
N VAL A 106 7.19 9.62 7.24
CA VAL A 106 6.05 9.76 8.16
C VAL A 106 5.05 8.63 7.96
N ARG A 107 4.63 7.99 9.04
CA ARG A 107 3.60 6.97 9.05
C ARG A 107 2.28 7.55 8.52
N GLN A 108 1.63 6.83 7.62
CA GLN A 108 0.29 7.16 7.16
C GLN A 108 -0.76 6.62 8.14
N ASN A 109 -2.02 7.03 7.93
CA ASN A 109 -3.12 6.58 8.76
C ASN A 109 -3.33 5.07 8.72
N ASP A 110 -4.00 4.55 9.74
CA ASP A 110 -4.47 3.17 9.79
C ASP A 110 -5.64 2.97 8.83
N ALA A 111 -5.67 1.83 8.14
CA ALA A 111 -6.86 1.46 7.39
C ALA A 111 -7.97 1.02 8.34
N TYR A 112 -9.20 1.42 8.03
CA TYR A 112 -10.39 1.03 8.76
C TYR A 112 -11.44 0.49 7.78
N SER A 113 -11.53 -0.83 7.67
CA SER A 113 -12.37 -1.49 6.66
C SER A 113 -13.87 -1.25 6.85
N LYS A 114 -14.36 -1.16 8.08
CA LYS A 114 -15.78 -0.92 8.37
C LYS A 114 -16.25 0.52 8.11
N GLY A 115 -15.32 1.47 8.00
CA GLY A 115 -15.59 2.86 7.65
C GLY A 115 -15.17 3.22 6.23
N GLY A 116 -14.58 2.28 5.49
CA GLY A 116 -14.07 2.52 4.16
C GLY A 116 -12.86 3.46 4.12
N VAL A 117 -12.04 3.48 5.20
CA VAL A 117 -10.81 4.29 5.27
C VAL A 117 -9.63 3.46 4.79
N GLY A 118 -8.98 3.90 3.71
CA GLY A 118 -7.82 3.25 3.13
C GLY A 118 -6.49 3.85 3.60
N GLN A 119 -5.41 3.47 2.92
CA GLN A 119 -4.04 3.95 3.20
C GLN A 119 -3.39 4.63 1.99
N SER A 120 -4.13 4.85 0.90
CA SER A 120 -3.63 5.35 -0.39
C SER A 120 -3.93 6.82 -0.65
N TYR A 121 -4.05 7.64 0.38
CA TYR A 121 -4.32 9.08 0.25
C TYR A 121 -3.08 9.87 -0.16
N PHE A 122 -2.59 9.61 -1.37
CA PHE A 122 -1.47 10.30 -2.02
C PHE A 122 -1.68 10.39 -3.53
N ASP A 123 -1.19 11.44 -4.15
CA ASP A 123 -1.22 11.58 -5.61
C ASP A 123 0.00 10.92 -6.25
N THR A 124 -0.22 10.06 -7.24
CA THR A 124 0.84 9.29 -7.91
C THR A 124 1.82 10.17 -8.68
N ASP A 125 1.40 11.35 -9.12
CA ASP A 125 2.26 12.29 -9.84
C ASP A 125 3.29 13.01 -8.95
N MET A 126 3.06 12.99 -7.63
CA MET A 126 3.97 13.58 -6.65
C MET A 126 5.10 12.63 -6.24
N ILE A 127 5.02 11.36 -6.64
CA ILE A 127 5.95 10.32 -6.24
C ILE A 127 7.26 10.43 -7.03
N LYS A 128 8.38 10.45 -6.31
CA LYS A 128 9.74 10.28 -6.83
C LYS A 128 10.12 8.80 -6.90
N GLN A 129 9.83 8.06 -5.83
CA GLN A 129 10.22 6.66 -5.68
C GLN A 129 9.29 5.97 -4.70
N VAL A 130 8.95 4.71 -4.98
CA VAL A 130 8.33 3.78 -4.03
C VAL A 130 9.30 2.64 -3.78
N GLU A 131 9.65 2.40 -2.52
CA GLU A 131 10.39 1.24 -2.09
C GLU A 131 9.44 0.26 -1.41
N VAL A 132 9.51 -1.00 -1.77
CA VAL A 132 8.75 -2.09 -1.15
C VAL A 132 9.71 -3.04 -0.48
N ALA A 133 9.79 -2.98 0.85
CA ALA A 133 10.50 -3.98 1.65
C ALA A 133 9.54 -5.11 1.99
N LYS A 134 9.84 -6.32 1.53
CA LYS A 134 8.97 -7.50 1.68
C LYS A 134 9.40 -8.34 2.88
N GLY A 135 8.43 -8.76 3.71
CA GLY A 135 8.67 -9.48 4.95
C GLY A 135 8.81 -8.58 6.18
N PRO A 136 9.06 -9.14 7.39
CA PRO A 136 9.13 -8.39 8.63
C PRO A 136 10.15 -7.27 8.57
N ALA A 137 9.77 -6.04 8.97
CA ALA A 137 10.61 -4.86 8.87
C ALA A 137 10.54 -3.93 10.10
N SER A 138 10.08 -4.45 11.25
CA SER A 138 9.91 -3.62 12.45
C SER A 138 11.20 -3.09 13.02
N ALA A 139 12.34 -3.73 12.79
CA ALA A 139 13.64 -3.21 13.20
C ALA A 139 13.92 -1.80 12.61
N ALA A 140 13.49 -1.53 11.38
CA ALA A 140 13.64 -0.21 10.75
C ALA A 140 12.43 0.71 10.98
N TYR A 141 11.21 0.17 11.03
CA TYR A 141 10.00 0.98 10.96
C TYR A 141 9.07 0.86 12.17
N GLY A 142 9.37 -0.01 13.15
CA GLY A 142 8.55 -0.25 14.34
C GLY A 142 7.28 -1.04 14.04
N SER A 143 6.28 -0.90 14.90
CA SER A 143 4.99 -1.58 14.80
C SER A 143 4.35 -1.47 13.41
N ASP A 144 3.53 -2.48 13.05
CA ASP A 144 2.71 -2.60 11.85
C ASP A 144 3.45 -3.06 10.59
N ALA A 145 4.77 -3.33 10.69
CA ALA A 145 5.60 -3.82 9.59
C ALA A 145 5.80 -5.34 9.65
N LEU A 146 4.70 -6.11 9.84
CA LEU A 146 4.72 -7.58 9.89
C LEU A 146 4.92 -8.22 8.51
N GLY A 147 4.14 -7.76 7.52
CA GLY A 147 4.17 -8.26 6.14
C GLY A 147 5.15 -7.51 5.26
N GLY A 148 5.47 -6.27 5.63
CA GLY A 148 6.37 -5.42 4.86
C GLY A 148 6.12 -3.93 5.04
N VAL A 149 6.84 -3.14 4.25
CA VAL A 149 6.75 -1.68 4.25
C VAL A 149 6.66 -1.17 2.81
N ILE A 150 5.78 -0.21 2.59
CA ILE A 150 5.72 0.61 1.38
C ILE A 150 6.20 2.01 1.78
N ALA A 151 7.40 2.37 1.33
CA ALA A 151 8.02 3.66 1.59
C ALA A 151 7.95 4.54 0.34
N ILE A 152 7.19 5.62 0.44
CA ILE A 152 6.97 6.58 -0.64
C ILE A 152 7.84 7.80 -0.37
N THR A 153 8.65 8.18 -1.34
CA THR A 153 9.37 9.45 -1.34
C THR A 153 8.76 10.37 -2.38
N THR A 154 8.40 11.58 -2.01
CA THR A 154 7.85 12.58 -2.93
C THR A 154 8.95 13.41 -3.58
N LYS A 155 8.66 13.98 -4.77
CA LYS A 155 9.60 14.78 -5.56
C LYS A 155 10.03 16.03 -4.79
N ASP A 156 11.28 16.46 -5.00
CA ASP A 156 11.87 17.71 -4.50
C ASP A 156 12.10 18.71 -5.66
N ALA A 157 12.35 19.97 -5.34
CA ALA A 157 12.66 21.00 -6.37
C ALA A 157 13.85 20.62 -7.25
N SER A 158 14.88 20.01 -6.67
CA SER A 158 16.08 19.55 -7.39
C SER A 158 15.79 18.52 -8.48
N ASP A 159 14.73 17.71 -8.35
CA ASP A 159 14.34 16.71 -9.35
C ASP A 159 13.88 17.36 -10.67
N PHE A 160 13.41 18.62 -10.59
CA PHE A 160 12.93 19.40 -11.74
C PHE A 160 13.97 20.41 -12.23
N LEU A 161 14.64 21.11 -11.32
CA LEU A 161 15.58 22.18 -11.64
C LEU A 161 16.77 21.67 -12.45
N LYS A 162 17.35 20.51 -12.09
CA LYS A 162 18.47 19.88 -12.80
C LYS A 162 19.59 20.87 -13.18
N GLY A 163 19.91 21.78 -12.23
CA GLY A 163 20.93 22.82 -12.41
C GLY A 163 20.42 24.16 -12.95
N LYS A 164 19.16 24.26 -13.38
CA LYS A 164 18.50 25.54 -13.74
C LYS A 164 17.96 26.23 -12.48
N ASP A 165 17.62 27.51 -12.60
CA ASP A 165 17.04 28.28 -11.49
C ASP A 165 15.51 28.23 -11.47
N SER A 166 14.87 27.85 -12.57
CA SER A 166 13.41 27.76 -12.68
C SER A 166 12.97 26.59 -13.55
N TYR A 167 11.79 26.07 -13.23
CA TYR A 167 11.11 25.05 -14.00
C TYR A 167 9.61 25.26 -13.90
N LEU A 168 8.88 25.05 -14.99
CA LEU A 168 7.43 25.04 -15.04
C LEU A 168 6.96 23.97 -16.01
N ASP A 169 6.02 23.12 -15.60
CA ASP A 169 5.29 22.22 -16.49
C ASP A 169 3.78 22.30 -16.27
N VAL A 170 3.04 21.92 -17.30
CA VAL A 170 1.62 21.58 -17.21
C VAL A 170 1.43 20.16 -17.71
N THR A 171 0.54 19.43 -17.05
CA THR A 171 0.23 18.05 -17.36
C THR A 171 -1.29 17.88 -17.46
N SER A 172 -1.76 17.11 -18.46
CA SER A 172 -3.15 16.70 -18.59
C SER A 172 -3.21 15.22 -18.91
N GLY A 173 -4.27 14.54 -18.47
CA GLY A 173 -4.43 13.11 -18.68
C GLY A 173 -5.89 12.66 -18.71
N TYR A 174 -6.08 11.42 -19.17
CA TYR A 174 -7.36 10.73 -19.19
C TYR A 174 -7.16 9.24 -18.98
N ALA A 175 -8.04 8.62 -18.19
CA ALA A 175 -8.10 7.17 -17.98
C ALA A 175 -9.54 6.67 -18.21
N SER A 176 -9.73 5.76 -19.16
CA SER A 176 -11.07 5.31 -19.55
C SER A 176 -11.69 4.31 -18.59
N SER A 177 -10.89 3.61 -17.76
CA SER A 177 -11.37 2.63 -16.76
C SER A 177 -12.24 3.23 -15.67
N SER A 178 -12.07 4.51 -15.40
CA SER A 178 -12.81 5.31 -14.41
C SER A 178 -13.33 6.64 -15.01
N HIS A 179 -13.23 6.83 -16.32
CA HIS A 179 -13.51 8.11 -16.99
C HIS A 179 -12.78 9.32 -16.38
N GLN A 180 -11.67 9.06 -15.69
CA GLN A 180 -10.91 10.08 -14.96
C GLN A 180 -10.20 11.03 -15.92
N LYS A 181 -10.42 12.31 -15.72
CA LYS A 181 -9.67 13.41 -16.31
C LYS A 181 -8.68 13.93 -15.27
N MET A 182 -7.53 14.39 -15.71
CA MET A 182 -6.52 14.96 -14.83
C MET A 182 -5.94 16.22 -15.47
N ALA A 183 -5.69 17.22 -14.63
CA ALA A 183 -4.91 18.39 -14.98
C ALA A 183 -4.00 18.77 -13.79
N GLY A 184 -2.80 19.24 -14.08
CA GLY A 184 -1.88 19.64 -13.05
C GLY A 184 -0.76 20.55 -13.57
N PHE A 185 -0.05 21.15 -12.64
CA PHE A 185 1.14 21.92 -12.96
C PHE A 185 2.22 21.71 -11.90
N THR A 186 3.48 21.90 -12.30
CA THR A 186 4.63 21.91 -11.40
C THR A 186 5.43 23.15 -11.63
N GLY A 187 5.68 23.91 -10.57
CA GLY A 187 6.64 25.03 -10.55
C GLY A 187 7.77 24.74 -9.59
N ALA A 188 9.01 24.89 -10.01
CA ALA A 188 10.17 24.86 -9.14
C ALA A 188 11.03 26.10 -9.35
N LEU A 189 11.54 26.67 -8.26
CA LEU A 189 12.31 27.91 -8.29
C LEU A 189 13.45 27.85 -7.27
N ARG A 190 14.66 28.18 -7.72
CA ARG A 190 15.81 28.45 -6.85
C ARG A 190 16.03 29.96 -6.76
N THR A 191 16.13 30.48 -5.55
CA THR A 191 16.46 31.89 -5.29
C THR A 191 17.52 31.91 -4.21
N GLY A 192 18.77 32.14 -4.61
CA GLY A 192 19.92 32.02 -3.72
C GLY A 192 19.99 30.60 -3.13
N ASP A 193 20.00 30.52 -1.81
CA ASP A 193 20.11 29.25 -1.06
C ASP A 193 18.75 28.56 -0.79
N VAL A 194 17.68 29.05 -1.40
CA VAL A 194 16.31 28.53 -1.20
C VAL A 194 15.82 27.85 -2.47
N GLU A 195 15.40 26.60 -2.34
CA GLU A 195 14.75 25.83 -3.40
C GLU A 195 13.28 25.57 -3.02
N ASN A 196 12.38 25.97 -3.91
CA ASN A 196 10.95 25.81 -3.73
C ASN A 196 10.35 24.92 -4.81
N LEU A 197 9.40 24.08 -4.42
CA LEU A 197 8.56 23.26 -5.29
C LEU A 197 7.10 23.51 -4.94
N LEU A 198 6.29 23.72 -5.97
CA LEU A 198 4.85 23.70 -5.88
C LEU A 198 4.34 22.80 -6.98
N ARG A 199 3.59 21.73 -6.60
CA ARG A 199 2.85 20.89 -7.51
C ARG A 199 1.39 20.83 -7.08
N TYR A 200 0.51 21.00 -8.05
CA TYR A 200 -0.93 20.83 -7.86
C TYR A 200 -1.46 19.88 -8.92
N THR A 201 -2.35 18.99 -8.51
CA THR A 201 -3.06 18.06 -9.39
C THR A 201 -4.55 18.07 -9.06
N TRP A 202 -5.37 18.18 -10.08
CA TRP A 202 -6.80 17.98 -10.04
C TRP A 202 -7.17 16.73 -10.84
N ARG A 203 -8.06 15.92 -10.28
CA ARG A 203 -8.63 14.74 -10.94
C ARG A 203 -10.14 14.77 -10.78
N ASP A 204 -10.85 14.32 -11.80
CA ASP A 204 -12.30 14.21 -11.86
C ASP A 204 -12.66 12.99 -12.69
N GLY A 205 -13.51 12.10 -12.16
CA GLY A 205 -13.88 10.86 -12.80
C GLY A 205 -14.84 10.04 -11.94
N GLY A 206 -14.92 8.75 -12.21
CA GLY A 206 -15.79 7.83 -11.49
C GLY A 206 -15.03 6.68 -10.81
N VAL A 207 -15.76 5.70 -10.30
CA VAL A 207 -15.17 4.46 -9.76
C VAL A 207 -14.52 3.65 -10.87
N THR A 208 -13.45 2.96 -10.58
CA THR A 208 -12.87 1.98 -11.49
C THR A 208 -13.90 0.89 -11.80
N GLN A 209 -14.36 0.82 -13.05
CA GLN A 209 -15.43 -0.07 -13.49
C GLN A 209 -14.98 -1.54 -13.53
N ASN A 210 -15.95 -2.45 -13.42
CA ASN A 210 -15.76 -3.87 -13.70
C ASN A 210 -15.84 -4.12 -15.23
N TYR A 211 -15.66 -5.36 -15.66
CA TYR A 211 -15.66 -5.73 -17.08
C TYR A 211 -16.91 -5.26 -17.83
N ASP A 212 -18.09 -5.48 -17.28
CA ASP A 212 -19.37 -5.10 -17.89
C ASP A 212 -19.76 -3.63 -17.63
N SER A 213 -18.95 -2.85 -16.95
CA SER A 213 -19.25 -1.45 -16.57
C SER A 213 -20.58 -1.30 -15.83
N THR A 214 -20.84 -2.22 -14.89
CA THR A 214 -22.11 -2.31 -14.15
C THR A 214 -22.02 -1.86 -12.70
N LYS A 215 -20.81 -1.49 -12.21
CA LYS A 215 -20.66 -0.86 -10.90
C LYS A 215 -21.45 0.45 -10.85
N THR A 216 -22.05 0.71 -9.70
CA THR A 216 -22.63 2.04 -9.43
C THR A 216 -21.53 3.08 -9.59
N ASP A 217 -21.78 4.06 -10.44
CA ASP A 217 -20.83 5.14 -10.69
C ASP A 217 -21.07 6.28 -9.68
N PHE A 218 -19.98 6.91 -9.25
CA PHE A 218 -19.96 8.08 -8.38
C PHE A 218 -19.01 9.09 -9.02
N ASP A 219 -19.35 10.36 -8.94
CA ASP A 219 -18.43 11.43 -9.33
C ASP A 219 -17.37 11.58 -8.23
N ILE A 220 -16.12 11.38 -8.59
CA ILE A 220 -14.97 11.42 -7.67
C ILE A 220 -14.07 12.56 -8.06
N GLY A 221 -14.03 13.59 -7.21
CA GLY A 221 -13.17 14.75 -7.37
C GLY A 221 -12.00 14.71 -6.40
N THR A 222 -10.78 14.81 -6.91
CA THR A 222 -9.56 14.83 -6.09
C THR A 222 -8.75 16.09 -6.35
N HIS A 223 -8.31 16.75 -5.28
CA HIS A 223 -7.34 17.84 -5.32
C HIS A 223 -6.12 17.46 -4.48
N ALA A 224 -4.94 17.56 -5.06
CA ALA A 224 -3.70 17.27 -4.37
C ALA A 224 -2.71 18.44 -4.51
N LEU A 225 -2.05 18.79 -3.42
CA LEU A 225 -1.08 19.87 -3.33
C LEU A 225 0.18 19.37 -2.63
N LEU A 226 1.32 19.50 -3.28
CA LEU A 226 2.63 19.32 -2.68
C LEU A 226 3.41 20.64 -2.75
N LEU A 227 3.76 21.16 -1.58
CA LEU A 227 4.65 22.32 -1.46
C LEU A 227 5.88 21.88 -0.66
N LYS A 228 7.06 22.14 -1.21
CA LYS A 228 8.32 21.95 -0.49
C LYS A 228 9.16 23.22 -0.58
N SER A 229 9.77 23.59 0.51
CA SER A 229 10.74 24.68 0.57
C SER A 229 11.95 24.21 1.35
N LYS A 230 13.12 24.24 0.71
CA LYS A 230 14.40 23.86 1.30
C LYS A 230 15.30 25.08 1.38
N TRP A 231 15.73 25.42 2.58
CA TRP A 231 16.70 26.47 2.87
C TRP A 231 18.04 25.83 3.19
N ASN A 232 19.06 26.05 2.37
CA ASN A 232 20.43 25.69 2.65
C ASN A 232 21.02 26.80 3.53
N LEU A 233 21.04 26.60 4.85
CA LEU A 233 21.48 27.58 5.83
C LEU A 233 23.01 27.76 5.80
N SER A 234 23.69 26.70 5.38
CA SER A 234 25.14 26.67 5.04
C SER A 234 25.40 25.44 4.17
N ASP A 235 26.65 25.23 3.74
CA ASP A 235 27.07 24.01 3.04
C ASP A 235 26.87 22.74 3.87
N GLU A 236 26.78 22.87 5.19
CA GLU A 236 26.68 21.77 6.14
C GLU A 236 25.27 21.63 6.79
N GLN A 237 24.36 22.59 6.54
CA GLN A 237 23.08 22.64 7.25
C GLN A 237 21.94 23.05 6.33
N PHE A 238 20.82 22.32 6.42
CA PHE A 238 19.57 22.69 5.74
C PHE A 238 18.36 22.56 6.65
N LEU A 239 17.33 23.31 6.30
CA LEU A 239 15.97 23.17 6.81
C LEU A 239 15.03 22.93 5.63
N LYS A 240 14.10 21.97 5.72
CA LYS A 240 13.12 21.70 4.67
C LYS A 240 11.73 21.58 5.26
N LEU A 241 10.81 22.37 4.75
CA LEU A 241 9.37 22.25 5.01
C LEU A 241 8.70 21.52 3.87
N THR A 242 7.89 20.53 4.21
CA THR A 242 7.00 19.83 3.27
C THR A 242 5.56 20.00 3.75
N VAL A 243 4.68 20.43 2.85
CA VAL A 243 3.22 20.43 3.01
C VAL A 243 2.65 19.56 1.91
N ASP A 244 1.98 18.48 2.30
CA ASP A 244 1.31 17.55 1.39
C ASP A 244 -0.16 17.47 1.82
N TYR A 245 -1.04 17.87 0.93
CA TYR A 245 -2.48 17.90 1.17
C TYR A 245 -3.21 17.21 0.01
N LEU A 246 -4.12 16.33 0.37
CA LEU A 246 -5.03 15.69 -0.57
C LEU A 246 -6.45 15.76 -0.01
N THR A 247 -7.39 16.14 -0.85
CA THR A 247 -8.82 16.00 -0.59
C THR A 247 -9.45 15.18 -1.69
N ASP A 248 -10.29 14.23 -1.30
CA ASP A 248 -10.98 13.29 -2.19
C ASP A 248 -12.47 13.30 -1.82
N GLY A 249 -13.30 13.77 -2.74
CA GLY A 249 -14.75 13.84 -2.59
C GLY A 249 -15.42 12.83 -3.53
N GLU A 250 -16.37 12.06 -3.00
CA GLU A 250 -17.20 11.13 -3.75
C GLU A 250 -18.66 11.54 -3.60
N GLU A 251 -19.24 12.05 -4.69
CA GLU A 251 -20.63 12.43 -4.77
C GLU A 251 -21.43 11.39 -5.58
N PRO A 252 -22.67 11.06 -5.17
CA PRO A 252 -23.49 10.16 -5.94
C PRO A 252 -23.89 10.83 -7.26
N ASP A 253 -23.62 10.20 -8.40
CA ASP A 253 -24.21 10.61 -9.68
C ASP A 253 -25.74 10.63 -9.52
N ALA A 254 -26.39 11.65 -10.08
CA ALA A 254 -27.83 11.87 -9.94
C ALA A 254 -28.65 10.63 -10.35
N VAL A 255 -28.72 9.76 -9.40
CA VAL A 255 -29.68 8.67 -9.13
C VAL A 255 -30.19 7.86 -10.31
N LYS A 256 -29.53 6.77 -10.56
CA LYS A 256 -30.25 5.55 -10.93
C LYS A 256 -30.53 4.76 -9.65
N LEU A 257 -31.60 5.08 -8.94
CA LEU A 257 -32.13 4.29 -7.81
C LEU A 257 -32.50 2.88 -8.34
N ASN A 258 -31.60 1.97 -8.30
CA ASN A 258 -31.89 0.56 -8.59
C ASN A 258 -32.54 -0.07 -7.36
N LYS A 259 -33.74 -0.60 -7.52
CA LYS A 259 -34.43 -1.39 -6.50
C LYS A 259 -33.64 -2.66 -6.22
N VAL A 260 -33.01 -2.76 -5.06
CA VAL A 260 -32.33 -3.97 -4.63
C VAL A 260 -33.25 -4.73 -3.67
N GLY A 261 -33.64 -5.94 -4.04
CA GLY A 261 -34.29 -6.94 -3.20
C GLY A 261 -35.79 -7.11 -3.40
N THR A 262 -36.18 -8.26 -3.90
CA THR A 262 -37.55 -8.78 -3.95
C THR A 262 -37.80 -9.76 -2.81
N GLY A 263 -37.71 -9.27 -1.58
CA GLY A 263 -38.13 -10.03 -0.40
C GLY A 263 -39.44 -9.46 0.13
N THR A 264 -40.32 -10.30 0.65
CA THR A 264 -41.67 -9.97 1.11
C THR A 264 -41.72 -9.02 2.32
N ALA A 265 -40.58 -8.60 2.89
CA ALA A 265 -40.53 -7.88 4.15
C ALA A 265 -39.92 -6.44 4.07
N ARG A 266 -39.04 -6.14 3.13
CA ARG A 266 -38.35 -4.83 3.12
C ARG A 266 -37.77 -4.54 1.73
N VAL A 267 -38.10 -3.39 1.16
CA VAL A 267 -37.48 -2.88 -0.08
C VAL A 267 -36.50 -1.79 0.31
N PHE A 268 -35.23 -1.97 0.00
CA PHE A 268 -34.23 -0.92 0.12
C PHE A 268 -34.12 -0.20 -1.25
N GLU A 269 -34.31 1.09 -1.23
CA GLU A 269 -33.78 1.94 -2.30
C GLU A 269 -32.32 2.16 -1.97
N GLN A 270 -31.42 2.12 -2.96
CA GLN A 270 -29.97 2.21 -2.72
C GLN A 270 -29.62 3.46 -1.89
N PRO A 271 -28.70 3.36 -0.93
CA PRO A 271 -28.24 4.53 -0.19
C PRO A 271 -27.48 5.45 -1.15
N ILE A 272 -27.77 6.74 -1.06
CA ILE A 272 -26.95 7.80 -1.63
C ILE A 272 -25.78 7.99 -0.67
N THR A 273 -24.59 7.93 -1.16
CA THR A 273 -23.37 8.05 -0.35
C THR A 273 -22.64 9.33 -0.77
N ASP A 274 -22.39 10.19 0.18
CA ASP A 274 -21.51 11.36 0.06
C ASP A 274 -20.31 11.09 0.96
N LYS A 275 -19.11 11.05 0.39
CA LYS A 275 -17.88 10.75 1.11
C LYS A 275 -16.85 11.84 0.83
N GLN A 276 -16.30 12.42 1.87
CA GLN A 276 -15.22 13.39 1.81
C GLN A 276 -14.04 12.89 2.65
N THR A 277 -12.85 12.83 2.06
CA THR A 277 -11.62 12.49 2.78
C THR A 277 -10.60 13.59 2.62
N ASP A 278 -10.09 14.10 3.74
CA ASP A 278 -9.01 15.07 3.79
C ASP A 278 -7.78 14.43 4.44
N ASN A 279 -6.64 14.50 3.76
CA ASN A 279 -5.36 14.05 4.27
C ASN A 279 -4.35 15.20 4.21
N LEU A 280 -3.77 15.55 5.35
CA LEU A 280 -2.75 16.60 5.49
C LEU A 280 -1.52 16.02 6.17
N SER A 281 -0.34 16.28 5.59
CA SER A 281 0.95 16.00 6.18
C SER A 281 1.82 17.25 6.17
N LEU A 282 2.31 17.65 7.34
CA LEU A 282 3.27 18.73 7.53
C LEU A 282 4.55 18.13 8.07
N VAL A 283 5.67 18.35 7.41
CA VAL A 283 6.96 17.80 7.82
C VAL A 283 8.02 18.89 7.81
N LEU A 284 8.75 19.01 8.90
CA LEU A 284 9.92 19.85 9.03
C LEU A 284 11.15 18.96 9.22
N ASP A 285 12.02 18.93 8.22
CA ASP A 285 13.29 18.23 8.24
C ASP A 285 14.43 19.22 8.50
N HIS A 286 15.35 18.88 9.37
CA HIS A 286 16.59 19.59 9.59
C HIS A 286 17.75 18.62 9.52
N GLY A 287 18.75 18.90 8.67
CA GLY A 287 19.96 18.12 8.56
C GLY A 287 21.18 19.00 8.83
N ILE A 288 22.13 18.48 9.60
CA ILE A 288 23.38 19.19 9.92
C ILE A 288 24.56 18.21 9.96
N ALA A 289 25.66 18.58 9.30
CA ALA A 289 26.95 17.94 9.48
C ALA A 289 27.54 18.37 10.83
N LEU A 290 27.80 17.39 11.70
CA LEU A 290 28.35 17.64 13.04
C LEU A 290 29.88 17.59 13.05
N ASN A 291 30.45 16.72 12.21
CA ASN A 291 31.91 16.49 12.11
C ASN A 291 32.58 16.19 13.47
N GLN A 292 31.83 15.53 14.37
CA GLN A 292 32.29 15.17 15.72
C GLN A 292 32.84 13.74 15.78
N GLY A 293 33.67 13.46 16.79
CA GLY A 293 34.22 12.12 16.97
C GLY A 293 33.17 11.02 17.09
N TRP A 294 31.98 11.34 17.60
CA TRP A 294 30.89 10.38 17.85
C TRP A 294 29.81 10.39 16.75
N ALA A 295 29.63 11.46 15.97
CA ALA A 295 28.70 11.54 14.87
C ALA A 295 29.20 12.50 13.77
N ASP A 296 28.98 12.13 12.52
CA ASP A 296 29.28 12.95 11.34
C ASP A 296 28.11 13.83 10.95
N ARG A 297 26.87 13.31 11.11
CA ARG A 297 25.63 13.99 10.72
C ARG A 297 24.52 13.72 11.71
N MET A 298 23.64 14.69 11.86
CA MET A 298 22.38 14.58 12.58
C MET A 298 21.23 14.99 11.66
N ASP A 299 20.18 14.19 11.61
CA ASP A 299 18.93 14.50 10.97
C ASP A 299 17.81 14.54 12.01
N THR A 300 17.03 15.60 11.99
CA THR A 300 15.86 15.78 12.86
C THR A 300 14.64 15.98 12.00
N LYS A 301 13.55 15.31 12.36
CA LYS A 301 12.26 15.44 11.69
C LYS A 301 11.19 15.69 12.75
N VAL A 302 10.34 16.70 12.52
CA VAL A 302 9.11 16.93 13.28
C VAL A 302 7.96 16.93 12.30
N TYR A 303 6.87 16.25 12.63
CA TYR A 303 5.76 16.13 11.71
C TYR A 303 4.41 16.15 12.40
N PHE A 304 3.42 16.59 11.66
CA PHE A 304 2.00 16.50 11.98
C PHE A 304 1.27 15.87 10.79
N GLY A 305 0.44 14.87 11.06
CA GLY A 305 -0.44 14.23 10.09
C GLY A 305 -1.89 14.32 10.55
N ARG A 306 -2.82 14.43 9.60
CA ARG A 306 -4.25 14.35 9.85
C ARG A 306 -4.95 13.68 8.69
N THR A 307 -5.72 12.64 8.99
CA THR A 307 -6.68 12.04 8.05
C THR A 307 -8.06 12.17 8.64
N LYS A 308 -8.97 12.83 7.91
CA LYS A 308 -10.38 12.92 8.29
C LYS A 308 -11.23 12.42 7.14
N GLN A 309 -12.16 11.51 7.43
CA GLN A 309 -13.16 11.08 6.49
C GLN A 309 -14.55 11.31 7.07
N THR A 310 -15.40 11.93 6.29
CA THR A 310 -16.85 12.06 6.54
C THR A 310 -17.57 11.20 5.51
N LEU A 311 -18.50 10.39 5.96
CA LEU A 311 -19.32 9.52 5.12
C LEU A 311 -20.78 9.68 5.51
N ASP A 312 -21.57 10.25 4.62
CA ASP A 312 -23.00 10.41 4.74
C ASP A 312 -23.73 9.43 3.84
N GLN A 313 -24.49 8.53 4.42
CA GLN A 313 -25.29 7.57 3.69
C GLN A 313 -26.79 7.83 3.91
N TYR A 314 -27.47 8.20 2.85
CA TYR A 314 -28.91 8.41 2.84
C TYR A 314 -29.59 7.14 2.32
N ALA A 315 -30.50 6.56 3.07
CA ALA A 315 -31.24 5.38 2.67
C ALA A 315 -32.73 5.59 2.78
N SER A 316 -33.46 5.17 1.77
CA SER A 316 -34.92 5.06 1.79
C SER A 316 -35.31 3.59 1.89
N SER A 317 -36.13 3.24 2.85
CA SER A 317 -36.60 1.86 3.02
C SER A 317 -38.11 1.80 3.21
N LYS A 318 -38.76 0.87 2.51
CA LYS A 318 -40.21 0.61 2.61
C LYS A 318 -40.46 -0.61 3.46
N TYR A 319 -41.28 -0.47 4.49
CA TYR A 319 -41.67 -1.55 5.38
C TYR A 319 -43.13 -1.89 5.20
N PRO A 320 -43.52 -3.15 5.10
CA PRO A 320 -44.95 -3.58 5.17
C PRO A 320 -45.48 -3.34 6.57
N VAL A 321 -46.63 -2.67 6.70
CA VAL A 321 -47.25 -2.36 7.99
C VAL A 321 -48.54 -3.13 8.19
N ASN A 322 -49.45 -3.14 7.22
CA ASN A 322 -50.67 -3.92 7.23
C ASN A 322 -51.30 -3.99 5.81
N PRO A 323 -52.34 -4.87 5.59
CA PRO A 323 -52.97 -5.03 4.27
C PRO A 323 -53.64 -3.77 3.70
N ARG A 324 -54.02 -2.78 4.54
CA ARG A 324 -54.66 -1.54 4.11
C ARG A 324 -53.66 -0.40 3.82
N ASN A 325 -52.49 -0.47 4.44
CA ASN A 325 -51.35 0.44 4.16
C ASN A 325 -50.08 -0.38 4.01
N PRO A 326 -49.85 -0.91 2.80
CA PRO A 326 -48.85 -1.96 2.62
C PRO A 326 -47.41 -1.56 2.91
N TYR A 327 -47.10 -0.26 2.89
CA TYR A 327 -45.73 0.18 3.09
C TYR A 327 -45.66 1.52 3.82
N VAL A 328 -44.73 1.62 4.77
CA VAL A 328 -44.25 2.88 5.34
C VAL A 328 -42.82 3.11 4.85
N THR A 329 -42.58 4.28 4.25
CA THR A 329 -41.24 4.69 3.87
C THR A 329 -40.54 5.32 5.06
N LYS A 330 -39.36 4.79 5.42
CA LYS A 330 -38.44 5.42 6.38
C LYS A 330 -37.22 5.91 5.63
N ASN A 331 -36.91 7.19 5.78
CA ASN A 331 -35.70 7.79 5.27
C ASN A 331 -34.71 7.95 6.42
N SER A 332 -33.49 7.48 6.26
CA SER A 332 -32.46 7.51 7.28
C SER A 332 -31.15 8.13 6.76
N LEU A 333 -30.47 8.81 7.64
CA LEU A 333 -29.10 9.26 7.48
C LEU A 333 -28.20 8.45 8.41
N ASP A 334 -27.11 7.93 7.87
CA ASP A 334 -26.00 7.36 8.62
C ASP A 334 -24.80 8.31 8.39
N HIS A 335 -24.55 9.19 9.37
CA HIS A 335 -23.44 10.14 9.37
C HIS A 335 -22.28 9.56 10.14
N ASN A 336 -21.16 9.30 9.48
CA ASN A 336 -19.99 8.63 10.02
C ASN A 336 -18.76 9.53 9.81
N VAL A 337 -18.08 9.87 10.87
CA VAL A 337 -16.83 10.64 10.85
C VAL A 337 -15.72 9.81 11.48
N PHE A 338 -14.64 9.62 10.76
CA PHE A 338 -13.38 9.08 11.26
C PHE A 338 -12.33 10.19 11.21
N GLU A 339 -11.57 10.36 12.29
CA GLU A 339 -10.43 11.28 12.33
C GLU A 339 -9.25 10.60 13.04
N GLN A 340 -8.08 10.66 12.41
CA GLN A 340 -6.81 10.29 13.01
C GLN A 340 -5.84 11.47 12.89
N LYS A 341 -5.21 11.85 14.01
CA LYS A 341 -4.16 12.87 14.08
C LYS A 341 -2.91 12.25 14.66
N ASN A 342 -1.77 12.52 14.07
CA ASN A 342 -0.48 12.09 14.58
C ASN A 342 0.50 13.27 14.64
N LEU A 343 1.17 13.39 15.76
CA LEU A 343 2.26 14.35 16.01
C LEU A 343 3.50 13.54 16.40
N GLY A 344 4.61 13.75 15.72
CA GLY A 344 5.81 12.98 16.01
C GLY A 344 7.11 13.74 15.78
N ALA A 345 8.16 13.18 16.36
CA ALA A 345 9.53 13.64 16.21
C ALA A 345 10.47 12.45 16.04
N GLN A 346 11.47 12.62 15.17
CA GLN A 346 12.52 11.64 14.92
C GLN A 346 13.87 12.34 15.01
N LEU A 347 14.84 11.68 15.62
CA LEU A 347 16.23 12.12 15.71
C LEU A 347 17.12 10.97 15.27
N GLN A 348 17.98 11.22 14.31
CA GLN A 348 18.87 10.23 13.73
C GLN A 348 20.27 10.75 13.62
N PHE A 349 21.25 9.92 13.94
CA PHE A 349 22.67 10.19 13.83
C PHE A 349 23.34 9.20 12.89
N HIS A 350 24.37 9.67 12.19
CA HIS A 350 25.19 8.86 11.30
C HIS A 350 26.65 8.99 11.67
N LYS A 351 27.40 7.89 11.55
CA LYS A 351 28.86 7.85 11.71
C LYS A 351 29.47 6.86 10.74
N ALA A 352 30.44 7.31 9.97
CA ALA A 352 31.33 6.45 9.22
C ALA A 352 32.69 6.37 9.93
N VAL A 353 33.15 5.17 10.25
CA VAL A 353 34.45 4.96 10.91
C VAL A 353 35.04 3.63 10.46
N ALA A 354 36.22 3.67 9.85
CA ALA A 354 36.88 2.50 9.27
C ALA A 354 35.94 1.78 8.27
N ASN A 355 35.58 0.53 8.55
CA ASN A 355 34.69 -0.29 7.73
C ASN A 355 33.24 -0.31 8.25
N HIS A 356 32.88 0.55 9.20
CA HIS A 356 31.55 0.67 9.78
C HIS A 356 30.81 1.91 9.26
N ARG A 357 29.53 1.75 8.98
CA ARG A 357 28.58 2.84 8.76
C ARG A 357 27.44 2.66 9.77
N LEU A 358 27.45 3.48 10.78
CA LEU A 358 26.51 3.43 11.91
C LEU A 358 25.35 4.41 11.66
N ALA A 359 24.14 3.99 11.97
CA ALA A 359 22.98 4.85 12.14
C ALA A 359 22.24 4.47 13.42
N TRP A 360 21.89 5.46 14.23
CA TRP A 360 21.09 5.24 15.44
C TRP A 360 20.20 6.45 15.69
N GLY A 361 19.16 6.22 16.45
CA GLY A 361 18.23 7.30 16.70
C GLY A 361 17.14 6.96 17.68
N ALA A 362 16.28 7.96 17.87
CA ALA A 362 15.08 7.88 18.69
C ALA A 362 13.90 8.46 17.92
N GLU A 363 12.72 7.97 18.23
CA GLU A 363 11.48 8.56 17.70
C GLU A 363 10.37 8.49 18.74
N TYR A 364 9.47 9.45 18.64
CA TYR A 364 8.25 9.53 19.46
C TYR A 364 7.09 9.93 18.55
N GLU A 365 5.95 9.29 18.74
CA GLU A 365 4.69 9.61 18.06
C GLU A 365 3.53 9.55 19.03
N HIS A 366 2.68 10.57 19.00
CA HIS A 366 1.40 10.65 19.67
C HIS A 366 0.31 10.61 18.60
N THR A 367 -0.68 9.75 18.76
CA THR A 367 -1.78 9.56 17.79
C THR A 367 -3.11 9.58 18.50
N ASP A 368 -4.02 10.46 18.07
CA ASP A 368 -5.42 10.48 18.49
C ASP A 368 -6.29 9.83 17.40
N ASN A 369 -7.15 8.92 17.81
CA ASN A 369 -8.11 8.24 16.95
C ASN A 369 -9.53 8.50 17.46
N GLU A 370 -10.37 9.01 16.60
CA GLU A 370 -11.75 9.32 16.93
C GLU A 370 -12.69 8.82 15.85
N ARG A 371 -13.85 8.31 16.26
CA ARG A 371 -14.93 7.97 15.38
C ARG A 371 -16.26 8.31 16.01
N SER A 372 -17.06 9.04 15.27
CA SER A 372 -18.46 9.27 15.60
C SER A 372 -19.35 8.72 14.49
N ARG A 373 -20.48 8.13 14.87
CA ARG A 373 -21.49 7.63 13.94
C ARG A 373 -22.87 7.93 14.48
N TYR A 374 -23.62 8.72 13.74
CA TYR A 374 -25.00 9.04 14.04
C TYR A 374 -25.92 8.40 13.02
N LYS A 375 -26.93 7.68 13.50
CA LYS A 375 -28.04 7.16 12.69
C LYS A 375 -29.32 7.88 13.06
N GLY A 376 -29.92 8.55 12.12
CA GLY A 376 -31.10 9.35 12.38
C GLY A 376 -32.07 9.42 11.20
N PRO A 377 -33.27 9.95 11.43
CA PRO A 377 -34.23 10.22 10.37
C PRO A 377 -33.79 11.43 9.55
N THR A 378 -34.05 11.41 8.25
CA THR A 378 -33.89 12.60 7.39
C THR A 378 -35.07 13.54 7.48
N LYS A 379 -36.20 13.07 8.06
CA LYS A 379 -37.41 13.90 8.35
C LYS A 379 -37.73 13.83 9.83
N PRO A 380 -38.10 14.95 10.45
CA PRO A 380 -38.59 14.94 11.84
C PRO A 380 -39.73 13.93 12.03
N ASN A 381 -39.71 13.18 13.14
CA ASN A 381 -40.72 12.23 13.57
C ASN A 381 -40.78 10.86 12.88
N ASP A 382 -39.84 10.52 11.98
CA ASP A 382 -39.80 9.15 11.41
C ASP A 382 -39.34 8.08 12.43
N PHE A 383 -38.35 8.41 13.25
CA PHE A 383 -37.85 7.63 14.39
C PHE A 383 -36.88 8.49 15.23
N VAL A 384 -36.54 8.01 16.43
CA VAL A 384 -35.53 8.68 17.28
C VAL A 384 -34.14 8.31 16.78
N GLY A 385 -33.32 9.32 16.44
CA GLY A 385 -31.93 9.11 16.08
C GLY A 385 -31.09 8.66 17.28
N TYR A 386 -30.00 7.96 17.02
CA TYR A 386 -29.06 7.48 18.02
C TYR A 386 -27.62 7.50 17.53
N ASN A 387 -26.69 7.62 18.46
CA ASN A 387 -25.28 7.42 18.18
C ASN A 387 -24.95 5.94 18.24
N GLU A 388 -24.24 5.43 17.25
CA GLU A 388 -23.72 4.07 17.24
C GLU A 388 -22.22 4.12 17.50
N LEU A 389 -21.80 3.50 18.58
CA LEU A 389 -20.39 3.39 18.93
C LEU A 389 -19.79 2.14 18.28
N SER A 390 -18.56 2.28 17.80
CA SER A 390 -17.77 1.15 17.28
C SER A 390 -16.52 0.92 18.11
N PHE A 391 -15.93 1.99 18.63
CA PHE A 391 -14.85 2.04 19.61
C PHE A 391 -14.81 3.44 20.23
N PRO A 392 -14.25 3.62 21.44
CA PRO A 392 -14.11 4.93 22.09
C PRO A 392 -13.02 5.74 21.40
N ALA A 393 -13.02 7.03 21.59
CA ALA A 393 -11.86 7.85 21.27
C ALA A 393 -10.63 7.28 22.00
N THR A 394 -9.49 7.26 21.34
CA THR A 394 -8.33 6.52 21.85
C THR A 394 -7.05 7.26 21.51
N THR A 395 -6.22 7.47 22.51
CA THR A 395 -4.87 8.00 22.36
C THR A 395 -3.85 6.87 22.35
N SER A 396 -2.91 6.91 21.40
CA SER A 396 -1.79 5.99 21.31
C SER A 396 -0.47 6.76 21.37
N GLU A 397 0.46 6.32 22.22
CA GLU A 397 1.82 6.85 22.33
C GLU A 397 2.81 5.77 21.92
N ARG A 398 3.76 6.11 21.07
CA ARG A 398 4.84 5.23 20.62
C ARG A 398 6.17 5.92 20.84
N GLY A 399 7.09 5.24 21.50
CA GLY A 399 8.47 5.69 21.66
C GLY A 399 9.43 4.60 21.22
N ALA A 400 10.54 4.95 20.58
CA ALA A 400 11.50 3.93 20.17
C ALA A 400 12.95 4.42 20.19
N LEU A 401 13.85 3.46 20.39
CA LEU A 401 15.30 3.60 20.21
C LEU A 401 15.76 2.52 19.24
N TRP A 402 16.65 2.87 18.31
CA TRP A 402 17.13 1.93 17.31
C TRP A 402 18.58 2.20 16.93
N ALA A 403 19.26 1.15 16.44
CA ALA A 403 20.61 1.24 15.90
C ALA A 403 20.85 0.19 14.83
N PHE A 404 21.62 0.58 13.80
CA PHE A 404 22.13 -0.27 12.72
C PHE A 404 23.61 -0.03 12.52
N ASP A 405 24.33 -1.06 12.09
CA ASP A 405 25.72 -0.97 11.66
C ASP A 405 25.90 -1.73 10.33
N GLU A 406 26.31 -1.06 9.28
CA GLU A 406 26.77 -1.70 8.05
C GLU A 406 28.28 -1.89 8.13
N MET A 407 28.71 -3.15 8.26
CA MET A 407 30.11 -3.53 8.38
C MET A 407 30.61 -4.17 7.10
N LYS A 408 31.68 -3.64 6.52
CA LYS A 408 32.32 -4.20 5.32
C LYS A 408 33.62 -4.94 5.71
N PHE A 409 33.67 -6.24 5.44
CA PHE A 409 34.85 -7.08 5.67
C PHE A 409 35.51 -7.43 4.34
N GLY A 410 36.66 -6.78 4.07
CA GLY A 410 37.29 -6.83 2.75
C GLY A 410 36.35 -6.28 1.66
N GLU A 411 36.46 -6.82 0.46
CA GLU A 411 35.62 -6.40 -0.69
C GLU A 411 34.35 -7.25 -0.88
N ARG A 412 34.24 -8.37 -0.14
CA ARG A 412 33.24 -9.38 -0.44
C ARG A 412 32.09 -9.49 0.57
N TRP A 413 32.27 -9.08 1.79
CA TRP A 413 31.28 -9.30 2.83
C TRP A 413 30.70 -7.98 3.34
N VAL A 414 29.37 -7.91 3.39
CA VAL A 414 28.64 -6.83 4.06
C VAL A 414 27.74 -7.47 5.11
N LEU A 415 27.94 -7.13 6.36
CA LEU A 415 27.12 -7.58 7.50
C LEU A 415 26.38 -6.37 8.05
N THR A 416 25.07 -6.51 8.21
CA THR A 416 24.20 -5.42 8.70
C THR A 416 23.35 -5.91 9.88
N PRO A 417 23.91 -5.94 11.12
CA PRO A 417 23.12 -6.10 12.33
C PRO A 417 22.33 -4.82 12.61
N GLY A 418 21.16 -4.98 13.19
CA GLY A 418 20.33 -3.90 13.67
C GLY A 418 19.39 -4.37 14.76
N ALA A 419 18.96 -3.45 15.59
CA ALA A 419 17.95 -3.70 16.60
C ALA A 419 17.16 -2.42 16.88
N ARG A 420 15.92 -2.62 17.26
CA ARG A 420 15.03 -1.55 17.71
C ARG A 420 14.27 -2.01 18.93
N TYR A 421 14.13 -1.12 19.89
CA TYR A 421 13.22 -1.27 21.02
C TYR A 421 12.07 -0.28 20.84
N ASP A 422 10.85 -0.76 20.83
CA ASP A 422 9.62 0.02 20.79
C ASP A 422 8.90 -0.10 22.13
N TYR A 423 8.39 1.02 22.62
CA TYR A 423 7.41 1.09 23.69
C TYR A 423 6.12 1.65 23.14
N TYR A 424 5.03 0.96 23.39
CA TYR A 424 3.70 1.31 22.91
C TYR A 424 2.74 1.40 24.09
N ARG A 425 1.90 2.44 24.09
CA ARG A 425 0.86 2.64 25.09
C ARG A 425 -0.42 3.10 24.39
N MET A 426 -1.55 2.50 24.74
CA MET A 426 -2.88 2.90 24.29
C MET A 426 -3.78 3.21 25.48
N THR A 427 -4.48 4.33 25.41
CA THR A 427 -5.40 4.82 26.42
C THR A 427 -6.74 5.14 25.77
N PRO A 428 -7.79 4.35 26.02
CA PRO A 428 -9.14 4.68 25.59
C PRO A 428 -9.73 5.75 26.51
N ASP A 429 -10.56 6.62 25.95
CA ASP A 429 -11.38 7.55 26.71
C ASP A 429 -12.54 6.80 27.38
N ASN A 430 -13.03 7.36 28.48
CA ASN A 430 -14.21 6.84 29.16
C ASN A 430 -15.44 7.00 28.25
N ASP A 431 -16.16 5.90 28.06
CA ASP A 431 -17.36 5.89 27.24
C ASP A 431 -18.47 5.11 27.95
N PRO A 432 -19.66 5.69 28.15
CA PRO A 432 -20.77 5.08 28.89
C PRO A 432 -21.36 3.82 28.24
N ALA A 433 -21.02 3.54 26.98
CA ALA A 433 -21.43 2.29 26.30
C ALA A 433 -20.65 1.06 26.79
N TYR A 434 -19.57 1.26 27.53
CA TYR A 434 -18.73 0.20 28.07
C TYR A 434 -18.94 0.02 29.57
N THR A 435 -18.85 -1.20 30.04
CA THR A 435 -19.08 -1.55 31.45
C THR A 435 -17.93 -2.36 32.03
N GLY A 436 -17.69 -2.20 33.33
CA GLY A 436 -16.62 -2.93 34.04
C GLY A 436 -15.23 -2.61 33.46
N ASP A 437 -14.39 -3.63 33.33
CA ASP A 437 -13.01 -3.52 32.86
C ASP A 437 -12.86 -3.59 31.32
N GLN A 438 -13.91 -3.29 30.57
CA GLN A 438 -13.87 -3.31 29.10
C GLN A 438 -13.00 -2.22 28.49
N LEU A 439 -12.77 -1.13 29.22
CA LEU A 439 -11.90 -0.05 28.87
C LEU A 439 -10.76 0.09 29.89
N HIS A 440 -9.59 -0.41 29.56
CA HIS A 440 -8.38 -0.12 30.34
C HIS A 440 -7.20 0.16 29.41
N LYS A 441 -6.31 1.01 29.89
CA LYS A 441 -5.06 1.28 29.19
C LYS A 441 -4.18 0.05 29.20
N PHE A 442 -3.47 -0.16 28.14
CA PHE A 442 -2.41 -1.17 28.09
C PHE A 442 -1.13 -0.59 27.50
N SER A 443 -0.01 -1.20 27.82
CA SER A 443 1.30 -0.81 27.30
C SER A 443 2.18 -2.04 27.20
N GLU A 444 2.96 -2.11 26.13
CA GLU A 444 3.88 -3.19 25.83
C GLU A 444 5.20 -2.63 25.32
N GLY A 445 6.26 -3.41 25.48
CA GLY A 445 7.58 -3.13 24.94
C GLY A 445 8.07 -4.29 24.11
N GLU A 446 8.59 -4.02 22.91
CA GLU A 446 9.05 -5.05 21.97
C GLU A 446 10.47 -4.75 21.49
N ILE A 447 11.28 -5.81 21.32
CA ILE A 447 12.61 -5.73 20.71
C ILE A 447 12.57 -6.41 19.36
N SER A 448 12.88 -5.67 18.29
CA SER A 448 12.92 -6.15 16.92
C SER A 448 14.36 -6.24 16.43
N PRO A 449 15.02 -7.40 16.48
CA PRO A 449 16.34 -7.62 15.90
C PRO A 449 16.26 -7.82 14.39
N LYS A 450 17.37 -7.47 13.72
CA LYS A 450 17.63 -7.74 12.31
C LYS A 450 19.09 -8.14 12.13
N LEU A 451 19.33 -9.11 11.26
CA LEU A 451 20.68 -9.48 10.84
C LEU A 451 20.68 -9.71 9.34
N GLY A 452 21.43 -8.88 8.64
CA GLY A 452 21.63 -8.99 7.19
C GLY A 452 23.05 -9.40 6.84
N LEU A 453 23.21 -10.23 5.80
CA LEU A 453 24.50 -10.65 5.27
C LEU A 453 24.45 -10.60 3.75
N VAL A 454 25.44 -9.98 3.13
CA VAL A 454 25.68 -10.05 1.68
C VAL A 454 27.08 -10.60 1.46
N PHE A 455 27.17 -11.57 0.57
CA PHE A 455 28.44 -12.13 0.09
C PHE A 455 28.58 -11.90 -1.41
N LYS A 456 29.50 -11.03 -1.81
CA LYS A 456 29.84 -10.75 -3.20
C LYS A 456 30.70 -11.91 -3.75
N ALA A 457 30.01 -12.98 -4.17
CA ALA A 457 30.66 -14.21 -4.61
C ALA A 457 31.39 -14.04 -5.95
N HIS A 458 30.80 -13.25 -6.85
CA HIS A 458 31.29 -12.93 -8.17
C HIS A 458 30.79 -11.52 -8.58
N GLU A 459 31.42 -10.85 -9.53
CA GLU A 459 30.94 -9.56 -10.08
C GLU A 459 29.47 -9.63 -10.55
N ALA A 460 29.05 -10.81 -11.05
CA ALA A 460 27.68 -11.08 -11.50
C ALA A 460 26.79 -11.71 -10.45
N ALA A 461 27.22 -11.93 -9.20
CA ALA A 461 26.44 -12.69 -8.23
C ALA A 461 26.74 -12.31 -6.77
N ASN A 462 25.78 -11.66 -6.13
CA ASN A 462 25.77 -11.37 -4.71
C ASN A 462 24.74 -12.28 -4.03
N LEU A 463 25.21 -13.15 -3.14
CA LEU A 463 24.33 -13.94 -2.28
C LEU A 463 23.92 -13.08 -1.09
N PHE A 464 22.66 -13.15 -0.70
CA PHE A 464 22.19 -12.47 0.50
C PHE A 464 21.37 -13.38 1.40
N ALA A 465 21.43 -13.09 2.70
CA ALA A 465 20.63 -13.71 3.72
C ALA A 465 20.18 -12.67 4.72
N GLN A 466 18.93 -12.73 5.16
CA GLN A 466 18.39 -11.82 6.17
C GLN A 466 17.53 -12.59 7.16
N TYR A 467 17.73 -12.33 8.43
CA TYR A 467 16.74 -12.59 9.47
C TYR A 467 16.16 -11.25 9.92
N SER A 468 14.86 -11.20 10.14
CA SER A 468 14.19 -10.01 10.67
C SER A 468 12.98 -10.38 11.51
N HIS A 469 12.81 -9.64 12.60
CA HIS A 469 11.63 -9.69 13.46
C HIS A 469 10.69 -8.54 13.16
N GLY A 470 9.39 -8.81 13.25
CA GLY A 470 8.33 -7.81 13.12
C GLY A 470 7.30 -7.99 14.22
N PHE A 471 6.64 -6.89 14.59
CA PHE A 471 5.50 -6.94 15.50
C PHE A 471 4.43 -5.93 15.09
N LYS A 472 3.22 -6.14 15.60
CA LYS A 472 2.11 -5.21 15.47
C LYS A 472 1.37 -5.13 16.80
N ALA A 473 1.35 -3.93 17.37
CA ALA A 473 0.57 -3.67 18.57
C ALA A 473 -0.95 -3.82 18.26
N PRO A 474 -1.76 -4.30 19.22
CA PRO A 474 -3.20 -4.33 19.06
C PRO A 474 -3.73 -2.94 18.72
N MET A 475 -4.62 -2.86 17.76
CA MET A 475 -5.22 -1.60 17.35
C MET A 475 -6.45 -1.28 18.20
N TYR A 476 -6.78 0.01 18.30
CA TYR A 476 -7.94 0.50 19.04
C TYR A 476 -9.26 -0.14 18.58
N ASP A 477 -9.43 -0.37 17.27
CA ASP A 477 -10.62 -0.99 16.69
C ASP A 477 -10.69 -2.50 16.97
N SER A 478 -9.56 -3.17 17.16
CA SER A 478 -9.52 -4.59 17.54
C SER A 478 -9.72 -4.77 19.05
N ALA A 479 -9.04 -3.94 19.87
CA ALA A 479 -9.13 -4.06 21.32
C ALA A 479 -10.49 -3.62 21.88
N PHE A 480 -11.05 -2.52 21.35
CA PHE A 480 -12.23 -1.88 21.93
C PHE A 480 -13.48 -1.94 21.05
N SER A 481 -13.47 -2.73 19.94
CA SER A 481 -14.63 -2.82 19.07
C SER A 481 -15.87 -3.31 19.82
N THR A 482 -16.93 -2.54 19.76
CA THR A 482 -18.26 -2.92 20.25
C THR A 482 -19.31 -2.69 19.16
N LEU A 483 -20.25 -3.57 19.06
CA LEU A 483 -21.37 -3.44 18.13
C LEU A 483 -22.54 -4.30 18.63
N ASN A 484 -23.68 -3.66 18.84
CA ASN A 484 -24.88 -4.38 19.25
C ASN A 484 -25.90 -4.45 18.10
N HIS A 485 -25.85 -5.54 17.35
CA HIS A 485 -26.81 -5.85 16.29
C HIS A 485 -27.68 -7.09 16.63
N GLN A 486 -28.17 -7.17 17.86
CA GLN A 486 -29.02 -8.30 18.32
C GLN A 486 -30.25 -8.52 17.43
N ALA A 487 -30.83 -7.46 16.87
CA ALA A 487 -31.94 -7.56 15.91
C ALA A 487 -31.54 -8.35 14.63
N TYR A 488 -30.25 -8.44 14.33
CA TYR A 488 -29.68 -9.24 13.24
C TYR A 488 -28.98 -10.52 13.72
N GLY A 489 -29.14 -10.84 15.01
CA GLY A 489 -28.64 -12.08 15.60
C GLY A 489 -27.16 -12.10 15.93
N TYR A 490 -26.49 -10.96 16.04
CA TYR A 490 -25.08 -10.89 16.44
C TYR A 490 -24.71 -9.63 17.24
N ARG A 491 -23.62 -9.73 17.99
CA ARG A 491 -22.95 -8.59 18.63
C ARG A 491 -21.44 -8.81 18.64
N ILE A 492 -20.68 -7.72 18.79
CA ILE A 492 -19.22 -7.74 18.97
C ILE A 492 -18.93 -7.19 20.35
N GLU A 493 -18.04 -7.86 21.09
CA GLU A 493 -17.57 -7.46 22.40
C GLU A 493 -16.09 -7.07 22.37
N PRO A 494 -15.67 -6.07 23.15
CA PRO A 494 -14.27 -5.66 23.23
C PRO A 494 -13.40 -6.72 23.89
N ASN A 495 -12.13 -6.76 23.53
CA ASN A 495 -11.10 -7.57 24.18
C ASN A 495 -9.81 -6.73 24.41
N PRO A 496 -9.73 -6.02 25.53
CA PRO A 496 -8.55 -5.22 25.84
C PRO A 496 -7.32 -6.03 26.27
N ASN A 497 -7.43 -7.37 26.35
CA ASN A 497 -6.35 -8.28 26.74
C ASN A 497 -5.63 -8.92 25.54
N LEU A 498 -5.67 -8.26 24.38
CA LEU A 498 -4.95 -8.73 23.20
C LEU A 498 -3.44 -8.57 23.38
N ASN A 499 -2.68 -9.61 23.03
CA ASN A 499 -1.24 -9.56 22.88
C ASN A 499 -0.86 -8.94 21.53
N PRO A 500 0.33 -8.33 21.39
CA PRO A 500 0.88 -7.96 20.09
C PRO A 500 1.00 -9.18 19.16
N GLU A 501 0.72 -8.98 17.86
CA GLU A 501 1.11 -9.97 16.84
C GLU A 501 2.62 -9.87 16.61
N SER A 502 3.28 -11.00 16.38
CA SER A 502 4.71 -11.03 16.05
C SER A 502 5.00 -11.87 14.81
N SER A 503 6.15 -11.62 14.19
CA SER A 503 6.60 -12.40 13.04
C SER A 503 8.13 -12.54 13.03
N ASP A 504 8.59 -13.73 12.67
CA ASP A 504 10.00 -14.03 12.38
C ASP A 504 10.14 -14.42 10.92
N GLY A 505 11.02 -13.73 10.19
CA GLY A 505 11.26 -13.94 8.78
C GLY A 505 12.71 -14.26 8.46
N ILE A 506 12.89 -15.20 7.52
CA ILE A 506 14.18 -15.52 6.91
C ILE A 506 14.02 -15.37 5.40
N ASP A 507 14.87 -14.54 4.81
CA ASP A 507 15.02 -14.40 3.36
C ASP A 507 16.41 -14.90 2.95
N LEU A 508 16.47 -15.65 1.85
CA LEU A 508 17.69 -16.11 1.22
C LEU A 508 17.60 -15.84 -0.27
N GLY A 509 18.65 -15.29 -0.87
CA GLY A 509 18.59 -15.02 -2.30
C GLY A 509 19.94 -14.75 -2.95
N VAL A 510 19.84 -14.51 -4.24
CA VAL A 510 20.94 -14.12 -5.10
C VAL A 510 20.49 -13.00 -6.01
N ARG A 511 21.32 -11.98 -6.17
CA ARG A 511 21.14 -10.92 -7.17
C ARG A 511 22.44 -10.64 -7.89
N GLY A 512 22.32 -10.14 -9.10
CA GLY A 512 23.51 -9.77 -9.86
C GLY A 512 23.17 -8.99 -11.12
N SER A 513 24.21 -8.38 -11.68
CA SER A 513 24.13 -7.69 -12.98
C SER A 513 25.43 -7.94 -13.74
N HIS A 514 25.34 -8.39 -14.97
CA HIS A 514 26.50 -8.61 -15.82
C HIS A 514 26.11 -8.60 -17.31
N ASN A 515 26.85 -7.85 -18.11
CA ASN A 515 26.65 -7.78 -19.57
C ASN A 515 25.18 -7.54 -20.00
N GLY A 516 24.53 -6.56 -19.41
CA GLY A 516 23.15 -6.21 -19.74
C GLY A 516 22.09 -7.12 -19.12
N PHE A 517 22.47 -8.19 -18.41
CA PHE A 517 21.57 -9.08 -17.67
C PHE A 517 21.59 -8.75 -16.18
N SER A 518 20.44 -8.39 -15.63
CA SER A 518 20.24 -8.18 -14.20
C SER A 518 19.18 -9.13 -13.68
N TYR A 519 19.37 -9.66 -12.48
CA TYR A 519 18.44 -10.63 -11.91
C TYR A 519 18.44 -10.61 -10.39
N GLU A 520 17.33 -11.05 -9.82
CA GLU A 520 17.19 -11.36 -8.40
C GLU A 520 16.28 -12.58 -8.26
N VAL A 521 16.70 -13.54 -7.44
CA VAL A 521 15.87 -14.66 -6.99
C VAL A 521 15.94 -14.71 -5.47
N ALA A 522 14.81 -14.69 -4.80
CA ALA A 522 14.69 -14.74 -3.35
C ALA A 522 13.71 -15.83 -2.93
N SER A 523 14.05 -16.59 -1.91
CA SER A 523 13.14 -17.46 -1.17
C SER A 523 12.92 -16.90 0.22
N PHE A 524 11.70 -17.07 0.75
CA PHE A 524 11.35 -16.58 2.08
C PHE A 524 10.58 -17.61 2.87
N TYR A 525 10.69 -17.49 4.19
CA TYR A 525 9.91 -18.22 5.18
C TYR A 525 9.59 -17.27 6.33
N ASN A 526 8.28 -17.01 6.57
CA ASN A 526 7.82 -16.17 7.66
C ASN A 526 6.89 -16.98 8.56
N LYS A 527 7.07 -16.85 9.85
CA LYS A 527 6.23 -17.40 10.90
C LYS A 527 5.61 -16.26 11.68
N PHE A 528 4.30 -16.30 11.86
CA PHE A 528 3.52 -15.33 12.61
C PHE A 528 2.92 -16.03 13.83
N ASP A 529 3.02 -15.37 14.97
CA ASP A 529 2.43 -15.81 16.24
C ASP A 529 1.42 -14.75 16.73
N ASP A 530 0.44 -15.17 17.53
CA ASP A 530 -0.58 -14.32 18.16
C ASP A 530 -1.43 -13.49 17.17
N PHE A 531 -1.71 -14.05 16.00
CA PHE A 531 -2.45 -13.39 14.93
C PHE A 531 -3.86 -12.96 15.38
N ILE A 532 -4.16 -11.66 15.37
CA ILE A 532 -5.41 -11.10 15.84
C ILE A 532 -6.49 -11.26 14.75
N SER A 533 -7.59 -11.93 15.10
CA SER A 533 -8.72 -12.11 14.20
C SER A 533 -10.04 -12.11 14.97
N ARG A 534 -11.13 -11.71 14.30
CA ARG A 534 -12.46 -11.73 14.90
C ARG A 534 -13.07 -13.12 14.80
N VAL A 535 -13.42 -13.73 15.92
CA VAL A 535 -14.00 -15.06 16.03
C VAL A 535 -15.33 -15.04 16.78
N ALA A 536 -16.17 -16.05 16.54
CA ALA A 536 -17.36 -16.30 17.33
C ALA A 536 -16.94 -16.97 18.65
N VAL A 537 -17.23 -16.31 19.78
CA VAL A 537 -16.88 -16.82 21.12
C VAL A 537 -18.04 -17.50 21.84
N GLY A 538 -19.26 -17.37 21.33
CA GLY A 538 -20.45 -18.05 21.92
C GLY A 538 -21.75 -17.59 21.30
N LYS A 539 -22.83 -18.04 21.92
CA LYS A 539 -24.20 -17.60 21.63
C LYS A 539 -24.93 -17.33 22.95
N GLU A 540 -25.63 -16.21 23.03
CA GLU A 540 -26.45 -15.84 24.17
C GLU A 540 -27.86 -15.47 23.69
N GLY A 541 -28.89 -16.15 24.21
CA GLY A 541 -30.27 -15.87 23.82
C GLY A 541 -30.55 -15.95 22.31
N GLY A 542 -29.79 -16.80 21.57
CA GLY A 542 -29.87 -16.89 20.10
C GLY A 542 -28.97 -15.89 19.32
N THR A 543 -28.36 -14.93 20.00
CA THR A 543 -27.44 -13.93 19.42
C THR A 543 -26.02 -14.48 19.40
N SER A 544 -25.34 -14.47 18.25
CA SER A 544 -23.92 -14.84 18.13
C SER A 544 -23.05 -13.72 18.71
N VAL A 545 -22.10 -14.09 19.57
CA VAL A 545 -21.15 -13.17 20.18
C VAL A 545 -19.81 -13.32 19.47
N TYR A 546 -19.30 -12.22 18.95
CA TYR A 546 -17.98 -12.14 18.31
C TYR A 546 -17.01 -11.32 19.16
N GLN A 547 -15.75 -11.67 19.11
CA GLN A 547 -14.68 -10.95 19.79
C GLN A 547 -13.38 -11.07 18.98
N TYR A 548 -12.52 -10.07 19.03
CA TYR A 548 -11.15 -10.20 18.52
C TYR A 548 -10.32 -11.01 19.51
N GLN A 549 -9.58 -11.97 19.03
CA GLN A 549 -8.73 -12.85 19.83
C GLN A 549 -7.40 -13.11 19.11
N ASN A 550 -6.35 -13.36 19.89
CA ASN A 550 -5.11 -13.89 19.38
C ASN A 550 -5.34 -15.35 18.98
N LEU A 551 -5.24 -15.62 17.70
CA LEU A 551 -5.36 -16.96 17.14
C LEU A 551 -3.98 -17.60 17.01
N SER A 552 -3.99 -18.86 16.63
CA SER A 552 -2.79 -19.66 16.42
C SER A 552 -1.90 -19.12 15.29
N LYS A 553 -0.73 -19.73 15.21
CA LYS A 553 0.34 -19.47 14.25
C LYS A 553 -0.13 -19.45 12.79
N VAL A 554 0.45 -18.53 12.02
CA VAL A 554 0.36 -18.52 10.57
C VAL A 554 1.78 -18.68 10.01
N THR A 555 1.94 -19.40 8.91
CA THR A 555 3.23 -19.54 8.22
C THR A 555 3.05 -19.20 6.76
N THR A 556 3.90 -18.33 6.21
CA THR A 556 3.98 -18.08 4.78
C THR A 556 5.38 -18.37 4.27
N LYS A 557 5.49 -18.91 3.05
CA LYS A 557 6.76 -19.20 2.39
C LYS A 557 6.59 -19.07 0.88
N GLY A 558 7.66 -18.81 0.19
CA GLY A 558 7.58 -18.67 -1.25
C GLY A 558 8.92 -18.40 -1.92
N ILE A 559 8.80 -18.16 -3.23
CA ILE A 559 9.91 -17.79 -4.10
C ILE A 559 9.46 -16.63 -4.96
N GLU A 560 10.30 -15.63 -5.06
CA GLU A 560 10.14 -14.48 -5.94
C GLU A 560 11.36 -14.40 -6.87
N ALA A 561 11.13 -14.07 -8.13
CA ALA A 561 12.18 -13.92 -9.12
C ALA A 561 11.89 -12.71 -10.02
N LYS A 562 12.92 -11.99 -10.39
CA LYS A 562 12.88 -10.94 -11.42
C LYS A 562 14.15 -11.02 -12.26
N ALA A 563 14.02 -10.71 -13.54
CA ALA A 563 15.12 -10.64 -14.48
C ALA A 563 14.87 -9.57 -15.52
N ASP A 564 15.95 -8.99 -15.99
CA ASP A 564 15.96 -7.91 -16.98
C ASP A 564 17.18 -8.12 -17.87
N TYR A 565 16.99 -8.12 -19.21
CA TYR A 565 18.07 -8.35 -20.15
C TYR A 565 18.01 -7.37 -21.33
N TRP A 566 19.07 -6.57 -21.47
CA TRP A 566 19.30 -5.72 -22.61
C TRP A 566 20.10 -6.45 -23.68
N PHE A 567 19.45 -6.77 -24.80
CA PHE A 567 20.12 -7.36 -25.97
C PHE A 567 21.04 -6.37 -26.67
N ASN A 568 20.66 -5.11 -26.67
CA ASN A 568 21.37 -3.96 -27.19
C ASN A 568 20.76 -2.70 -26.59
N ASP A 569 21.19 -1.50 -27.04
CA ASP A 569 20.69 -0.20 -26.52
C ASP A 569 19.21 0.07 -26.77
N ILE A 570 18.53 -0.77 -27.58
CA ILE A 570 17.15 -0.58 -27.99
C ILE A 570 16.20 -1.63 -27.38
N VAL A 571 16.65 -2.89 -27.30
CA VAL A 571 15.78 -4.03 -27.00
C VAL A 571 16.09 -4.59 -25.61
N ASN A 572 15.09 -4.52 -24.76
CA ASN A 572 15.13 -5.13 -23.43
C ASN A 572 13.99 -6.15 -23.28
N ILE A 573 14.28 -7.28 -22.63
CA ILE A 573 13.28 -8.24 -22.18
C ILE A 573 13.36 -8.30 -20.67
N TRP A 574 12.21 -8.24 -20.01
CA TRP A 574 12.10 -8.30 -18.57
C TRP A 574 11.01 -9.26 -18.13
N GLY A 575 11.12 -9.74 -16.92
CA GLY A 575 10.08 -10.58 -16.33
C GLY A 575 10.24 -10.72 -14.83
N ASN A 576 9.13 -11.11 -14.21
CA ASN A 576 9.05 -11.37 -12.78
C ASN A 576 8.03 -12.45 -12.49
N LEU A 577 8.18 -13.09 -11.33
CA LEU A 577 7.34 -14.20 -10.88
C LEU A 577 7.29 -14.21 -9.35
N ALA A 578 6.14 -14.53 -8.77
CA ALA A 578 5.98 -14.83 -7.36
C ALA A 578 5.13 -16.07 -7.14
N TYR A 579 5.60 -16.97 -6.29
CA TYR A 579 4.86 -18.11 -5.76
C TYR A 579 4.82 -18.01 -4.24
N ILE A 580 3.63 -18.03 -3.67
CA ILE A 580 3.39 -17.87 -2.23
C ILE A 580 2.49 -19.00 -1.75
N ASP A 581 2.87 -19.65 -0.65
CA ASP A 581 2.08 -20.64 0.07
C ASP A 581 1.95 -20.23 1.53
N GLY A 582 0.77 -20.43 2.14
CA GLY A 582 0.53 -20.00 3.51
C GLY A 582 -0.60 -20.74 4.18
N LYS A 583 -0.38 -21.11 5.46
CA LYS A 583 -1.34 -21.86 6.26
C LYS A 583 -1.38 -21.37 7.69
N ASP A 584 -2.55 -21.54 8.31
CA ASP A 584 -2.72 -21.40 9.75
C ASP A 584 -2.16 -22.61 10.53
N GLY A 585 -2.20 -22.54 11.87
CA GLY A 585 -1.74 -23.61 12.75
C GLY A 585 -2.52 -24.92 12.64
N ASN A 586 -3.68 -24.92 12.00
CA ASN A 586 -4.52 -26.10 11.73
C ASN A 586 -4.28 -26.68 10.33
N GLY A 587 -3.36 -26.07 9.56
CA GLY A 587 -3.07 -26.47 8.20
C GLY A 587 -4.06 -25.96 7.14
N ILE A 588 -4.96 -25.06 7.50
CA ILE A 588 -5.92 -24.41 6.60
C ILE A 588 -5.21 -23.25 5.89
N TYR A 589 -5.45 -23.10 4.59
CA TYR A 589 -4.89 -21.97 3.82
C TYR A 589 -5.48 -20.64 4.30
N ILE A 590 -4.65 -19.60 4.36
CA ILE A 590 -5.11 -18.22 4.60
C ILE A 590 -5.68 -17.62 3.31
N ASN A 591 -6.66 -16.72 3.44
CA ASN A 591 -7.39 -16.20 2.28
C ASN A 591 -6.63 -15.09 1.51
N GLU A 592 -5.70 -14.40 2.14
CA GLU A 592 -4.98 -13.27 1.55
C GLU A 592 -3.82 -13.69 0.63
N LEU A 593 -3.65 -14.99 0.36
CA LEU A 593 -2.61 -15.49 -0.55
C LEU A 593 -2.90 -15.10 -1.99
N SER A 594 -1.88 -14.67 -2.71
CA SER A 594 -1.96 -14.56 -4.18
C SER A 594 -1.59 -15.89 -4.84
N PRO A 595 -2.24 -16.26 -5.95
CA PRO A 595 -1.81 -17.41 -6.75
C PRO A 595 -0.42 -17.18 -7.35
N LEU A 596 0.19 -18.23 -7.92
CA LEU A 596 1.37 -18.05 -8.76
C LEU A 596 1.07 -16.98 -9.81
N SER A 597 1.83 -15.90 -9.81
CA SER A 597 1.58 -14.77 -10.70
C SER A 597 2.89 -14.15 -11.19
N GLY A 598 2.82 -13.46 -12.31
CA GLY A 598 3.99 -12.81 -12.86
C GLY A 598 3.70 -11.97 -14.09
N SER A 599 4.76 -11.39 -14.63
CA SER A 599 4.73 -10.61 -15.85
C SER A 599 5.96 -10.90 -16.69
N VAL A 600 5.79 -10.85 -18.01
CA VAL A 600 6.88 -10.92 -18.99
C VAL A 600 6.66 -9.83 -20.02
N GLY A 601 7.68 -9.03 -20.30
CA GLY A 601 7.54 -7.89 -21.21
C GLY A 601 8.76 -7.69 -22.10
N VAL A 602 8.52 -6.95 -23.17
CA VAL A 602 9.53 -6.43 -24.08
C VAL A 602 9.45 -4.92 -24.10
N ARG A 603 10.59 -4.27 -23.89
CA ARG A 603 10.76 -2.82 -24.00
C ARG A 603 11.63 -2.52 -25.22
N LEU A 604 11.17 -1.57 -26.02
CA LEU A 604 11.94 -0.95 -27.08
C LEU A 604 12.18 0.51 -26.69
N GLU A 605 13.45 0.93 -26.59
CA GLU A 605 13.79 2.27 -26.14
C GLU A 605 14.70 2.96 -27.14
N GLN A 606 14.35 4.20 -27.49
CA GLN A 606 15.17 5.11 -28.28
C GLN A 606 15.09 6.52 -27.69
N GLU A 607 15.96 7.42 -28.12
CA GLU A 607 16.09 8.78 -27.59
C GLU A 607 14.75 9.53 -27.46
N LYS A 608 13.87 9.40 -28.48
CA LYS A 608 12.60 10.15 -28.53
C LYS A 608 11.36 9.34 -28.18
N TRP A 609 11.49 8.04 -28.01
CA TRP A 609 10.35 7.20 -27.69
C TRP A 609 10.77 5.91 -26.98
N ASN A 610 9.88 5.40 -26.18
CA ASN A 610 9.91 4.02 -25.73
C ASN A 610 8.55 3.36 -25.94
N PHE A 611 8.58 2.06 -26.14
CA PHE A 611 7.41 1.21 -26.29
C PHE A 611 7.59 -0.03 -25.45
N ASN A 612 6.57 -0.38 -24.69
CA ASN A 612 6.54 -1.57 -23.85
C ASN A 612 5.31 -2.42 -24.18
N THR A 613 5.49 -3.72 -24.20
CA THR A 613 4.38 -4.69 -24.19
C THR A 613 4.65 -5.71 -23.08
N ALA A 614 3.63 -6.07 -22.34
CA ALA A 614 3.74 -6.98 -21.21
C ALA A 614 2.55 -7.96 -21.19
N LEU A 615 2.84 -9.24 -21.02
CA LEU A 615 1.90 -10.26 -20.60
C LEU A 615 1.89 -10.32 -19.09
N ARG A 616 0.76 -10.06 -18.44
CA ARG A 616 0.51 -10.34 -17.02
C ARG A 616 -0.33 -11.61 -16.91
N PHE A 617 -0.02 -12.44 -15.92
CA PHE A 617 -0.75 -13.70 -15.72
C PHE A 617 -0.81 -14.09 -14.25
N ALA A 618 -1.83 -14.85 -13.91
CA ALA A 618 -1.93 -15.59 -12.66
C ALA A 618 -2.51 -16.99 -12.94
N ASP A 619 -2.05 -17.97 -12.17
CA ASP A 619 -2.60 -19.32 -12.19
C ASP A 619 -3.96 -19.36 -11.49
N ASP A 620 -4.68 -20.47 -11.55
CA ASP A 620 -5.88 -20.68 -10.78
C ASP A 620 -5.58 -20.73 -9.26
N MET A 621 -6.49 -20.18 -8.45
CA MET A 621 -6.40 -20.24 -7.00
C MET A 621 -7.37 -21.29 -6.45
N GLY A 622 -6.85 -22.50 -6.28
CA GLY A 622 -7.55 -23.61 -5.65
C GLY A 622 -7.25 -23.77 -4.15
N LYS A 623 -6.22 -23.09 -3.64
CA LYS A 623 -5.76 -23.17 -2.24
C LYS A 623 -6.43 -22.06 -1.41
N VAL A 624 -7.68 -22.28 -1.03
CA VAL A 624 -8.50 -21.31 -0.31
C VAL A 624 -8.76 -21.74 1.13
N GLY A 625 -9.07 -20.78 2.00
CA GLY A 625 -9.47 -21.03 3.37
C GLY A 625 -10.85 -21.65 3.48
N LYS A 626 -11.32 -21.83 4.73
CA LYS A 626 -12.62 -22.45 5.04
C LYS A 626 -13.41 -21.57 6.00
N ASP A 627 -14.73 -21.57 5.85
CA ASP A 627 -15.63 -20.95 6.81
C ASP A 627 -15.72 -21.75 8.14
N ALA A 628 -16.50 -21.23 9.09
CA ALA A 628 -16.70 -21.89 10.40
C ALA A 628 -17.36 -23.28 10.32
N ASN A 629 -17.98 -23.64 9.19
CA ASN A 629 -18.60 -24.95 8.95
C ASN A 629 -17.67 -25.90 8.19
N GLY A 630 -16.44 -25.45 7.87
CA GLY A 630 -15.44 -26.22 7.11
C GLY A 630 -15.65 -26.19 5.59
N LYS A 631 -16.56 -25.36 5.06
CA LYS A 631 -16.78 -25.16 3.63
C LYS A 631 -15.71 -24.24 3.07
N GLU A 632 -15.10 -24.62 1.94
CA GLU A 632 -14.11 -23.80 1.24
C GLU A 632 -14.74 -22.50 0.71
N TYR A 633 -13.97 -21.41 0.77
CA TYR A 633 -14.33 -20.13 0.17
C TYR A 633 -14.24 -20.17 -1.36
N GLU A 634 -14.59 -19.07 -2.01
CA GLU A 634 -14.59 -18.91 -3.46
C GLU A 634 -13.18 -19.10 -4.03
N LYS A 635 -13.10 -19.76 -5.19
CA LYS A 635 -11.87 -20.02 -5.95
C LYS A 635 -11.80 -19.08 -7.15
N ALA A 636 -10.62 -18.78 -7.62
CA ALA A 636 -10.43 -17.98 -8.82
C ALA A 636 -9.86 -18.81 -9.97
N ALA A 637 -10.36 -18.58 -11.17
CA ALA A 637 -9.75 -19.12 -12.40
C ALA A 637 -8.47 -18.36 -12.73
N GLY A 638 -7.52 -19.04 -13.36
CA GLY A 638 -6.32 -18.43 -13.90
C GLY A 638 -6.62 -17.49 -15.06
N TRP A 639 -5.78 -16.50 -15.25
CA TRP A 639 -5.93 -15.48 -16.29
C TRP A 639 -4.60 -15.03 -16.90
N GLY A 640 -4.69 -14.48 -18.12
CA GLY A 640 -3.58 -13.81 -18.78
C GLY A 640 -4.09 -12.65 -19.60
N VAL A 641 -3.45 -11.49 -19.49
CA VAL A 641 -3.80 -10.26 -20.22
C VAL A 641 -2.53 -9.59 -20.76
N VAL A 642 -2.67 -8.93 -21.89
CA VAL A 642 -1.59 -8.19 -22.54
C VAL A 642 -1.84 -6.70 -22.42
N ASP A 643 -0.82 -5.97 -21.96
CA ASP A 643 -0.79 -4.53 -21.89
C ASP A 643 0.24 -3.95 -22.84
N MET A 644 0.00 -2.76 -23.35
CA MET A 644 0.95 -1.98 -24.14
C MET A 644 0.99 -0.54 -23.61
N TYR A 645 2.19 0.04 -23.51
CA TYR A 645 2.33 1.45 -23.18
C TYR A 645 3.56 2.05 -23.86
N ALA A 646 3.46 3.30 -24.19
CA ALA A 646 4.48 4.03 -24.94
C ALA A 646 4.62 5.46 -24.44
N GLN A 647 5.84 5.95 -24.48
CA GLN A 647 6.18 7.36 -24.33
C GLN A 647 6.76 7.87 -25.66
N PHE A 648 6.37 9.08 -26.03
CA PHE A 648 6.90 9.76 -27.20
C PHE A 648 7.22 11.21 -26.87
N ASN A 649 8.46 11.64 -27.16
CA ASN A 649 8.97 12.99 -26.96
C ASN A 649 9.24 13.62 -28.32
N PRO A 650 8.21 14.17 -29.03
CA PRO A 650 8.38 14.75 -30.36
C PRO A 650 9.32 15.96 -30.38
N MET A 651 9.37 16.69 -29.28
CA MET A 651 10.29 17.80 -29.01
C MET A 651 10.73 17.76 -27.54
N GLN A 652 11.77 18.51 -27.18
CA GLN A 652 12.38 18.46 -25.83
C GLN A 652 11.40 18.83 -24.72
N ASP A 653 10.42 19.69 -25.04
CA ASP A 653 9.50 20.26 -24.06
C ASP A 653 8.13 19.54 -24.04
N LEU A 654 7.90 18.56 -24.92
CA LEU A 654 6.64 17.85 -25.03
C LEU A 654 6.82 16.34 -24.83
N GLN A 655 6.11 15.78 -23.85
CA GLN A 655 6.06 14.36 -23.56
C GLN A 655 4.61 13.86 -23.69
N LEU A 656 4.44 12.79 -24.45
CA LEU A 656 3.17 12.10 -24.64
C LEU A 656 3.32 10.66 -24.12
N ASN A 657 2.43 10.24 -23.22
CA ASN A 657 2.39 8.88 -22.70
C ASN A 657 1.01 8.28 -23.01
N VAL A 658 0.98 7.05 -23.50
CA VAL A 658 -0.26 6.33 -23.82
C VAL A 658 -0.13 4.89 -23.35
N GLY A 659 -1.14 4.39 -22.65
CA GLY A 659 -1.26 3.00 -22.22
C GLY A 659 -2.56 2.38 -22.71
N LEU A 660 -2.49 1.17 -23.25
CA LEU A 660 -3.62 0.34 -23.63
C LEU A 660 -3.52 -0.96 -22.83
N PHE A 661 -4.42 -1.11 -21.88
CA PHE A 661 -4.42 -2.22 -20.91
C PHE A 661 -5.50 -3.23 -21.27
N ASN A 662 -5.24 -4.52 -20.95
CA ASN A 662 -6.11 -5.63 -21.32
C ASN A 662 -6.47 -5.58 -22.83
N LEU A 663 -5.44 -5.55 -23.68
CA LEU A 663 -5.55 -5.35 -25.14
C LEU A 663 -6.61 -6.23 -25.81
N PHE A 664 -6.72 -7.49 -25.40
CA PHE A 664 -7.61 -8.48 -25.98
C PHE A 664 -8.99 -8.54 -25.33
N ASP A 665 -9.30 -7.59 -24.46
CA ASP A 665 -10.62 -7.46 -23.79
C ASP A 665 -11.04 -8.73 -23.06
N LYS A 666 -10.08 -9.29 -22.29
CA LYS A 666 -10.31 -10.50 -21.50
C LYS A 666 -11.09 -10.19 -20.24
N GLU A 667 -12.20 -10.88 -20.02
CA GLU A 667 -12.85 -10.90 -18.70
C GLU A 667 -12.03 -11.75 -17.73
N TYR A 668 -11.68 -11.15 -16.56
CA TYR A 668 -10.93 -11.83 -15.52
C TYR A 668 -11.17 -11.20 -14.14
N THR A 669 -10.94 -12.00 -13.12
CA THR A 669 -11.02 -11.56 -11.71
C THR A 669 -9.71 -11.92 -11.01
N ARG A 670 -9.11 -10.94 -10.34
CA ARG A 670 -7.98 -11.23 -9.45
C ARG A 670 -8.50 -11.89 -8.18
N TYR A 671 -7.82 -12.95 -7.71
CA TYR A 671 -8.23 -13.69 -6.52
C TYR A 671 -8.38 -12.79 -5.29
N GLU A 672 -7.49 -11.83 -5.11
CA GLU A 672 -7.48 -10.90 -3.97
C GLU A 672 -8.82 -10.13 -3.83
N ARG A 673 -9.56 -9.92 -4.92
CA ARG A 673 -10.86 -9.24 -4.90
C ARG A 673 -12.01 -10.12 -4.40
N ILE A 674 -11.84 -11.43 -4.44
CA ILE A 674 -12.88 -12.41 -4.04
C ILE A 674 -12.46 -13.28 -2.86
N ALA A 675 -11.25 -13.07 -2.34
CA ALA A 675 -10.71 -13.80 -1.21
C ALA A 675 -11.65 -13.75 0.01
N GLY A 676 -11.93 -14.91 0.60
CA GLY A 676 -12.81 -15.03 1.76
C GLY A 676 -14.31 -14.85 1.49
N ARG A 677 -14.75 -14.78 0.22
CA ARG A 677 -16.17 -14.80 -0.15
C ARG A 677 -16.71 -16.24 -0.11
N ASP A 678 -17.99 -16.36 0.17
CA ASP A 678 -18.66 -17.68 0.18
C ASP A 678 -18.65 -18.30 -1.22
N ALA A 679 -18.39 -19.60 -1.31
CA ALA A 679 -18.40 -20.33 -2.58
C ALA A 679 -19.77 -20.25 -3.29
N GLY A 680 -19.74 -19.84 -4.56
CA GLY A 680 -20.93 -19.61 -5.39
C GLY A 680 -21.51 -18.20 -5.23
N SER A 681 -20.77 -17.25 -4.65
CA SER A 681 -21.13 -15.83 -4.63
C SER A 681 -21.13 -15.26 -6.06
N ASP A 682 -22.05 -14.32 -6.32
CA ASP A 682 -21.99 -13.51 -7.55
C ASP A 682 -20.77 -12.58 -7.49
N ASN A 683 -19.80 -12.80 -8.36
CA ASN A 683 -18.56 -12.05 -8.46
C ASN A 683 -18.49 -11.13 -9.70
N SER A 684 -19.60 -10.90 -10.39
CA SER A 684 -19.65 -10.06 -11.61
C SER A 684 -19.11 -8.64 -11.37
N LEU A 685 -19.39 -8.05 -10.20
CA LEU A 685 -18.86 -6.74 -9.82
C LEU A 685 -17.39 -6.75 -9.39
N MET A 686 -16.77 -7.92 -9.22
CA MET A 686 -15.40 -8.09 -8.78
C MET A 686 -14.41 -8.30 -9.93
N THR A 687 -14.89 -8.35 -11.18
CA THR A 687 -14.04 -8.45 -12.36
C THR A 687 -13.20 -7.18 -12.53
N GLU A 688 -12.04 -7.33 -13.13
CA GLU A 688 -11.19 -6.20 -13.53
C GLU A 688 -11.74 -5.52 -14.77
N PRO A 689 -11.36 -4.26 -15.06
CA PRO A 689 -11.81 -3.57 -16.27
C PRO A 689 -11.51 -4.36 -17.55
N GLY A 690 -12.39 -4.26 -18.53
CA GLY A 690 -12.15 -4.69 -19.89
C GLY A 690 -11.00 -3.89 -20.53
N ARG A 691 -10.88 -3.94 -21.86
CA ARG A 691 -9.87 -3.14 -22.56
C ARG A 691 -10.06 -1.65 -22.26
N ASN A 692 -8.99 -1.01 -21.77
CA ASN A 692 -9.04 0.38 -21.36
C ASN A 692 -7.78 1.15 -21.79
N LEU A 693 -7.93 2.47 -21.89
CA LEU A 693 -6.92 3.41 -22.37
C LEU A 693 -6.59 4.42 -21.28
N SER A 694 -5.32 4.70 -21.11
CA SER A 694 -4.86 5.87 -20.35
C SER A 694 -3.91 6.69 -21.20
N ALA A 695 -4.00 8.01 -21.13
CA ALA A 695 -3.15 8.91 -21.88
C ALA A 695 -2.75 10.12 -21.03
N ARG A 696 -1.55 10.63 -21.26
CA ARG A 696 -1.00 11.79 -20.55
C ARG A 696 -0.18 12.65 -21.49
N VAL A 697 -0.30 13.95 -21.34
CA VAL A 697 0.48 14.96 -22.05
C VAL A 697 1.13 15.86 -21.02
N LYS A 698 2.44 16.07 -21.12
CA LYS A 698 3.19 17.02 -20.30
C LYS A 698 3.95 17.98 -21.20
N TYR A 699 3.81 19.28 -20.92
CA TYR A 699 4.54 20.34 -21.63
C TYR A 699 5.37 21.14 -20.61
N VAL A 700 6.65 21.32 -20.91
CA VAL A 700 7.63 22.05 -20.08
C VAL A 700 7.87 23.42 -20.72
N PHE A 701 7.86 24.50 -19.92
CA PHE A 701 8.07 25.87 -20.39
C PHE A 701 9.52 26.34 -20.21
#